data_fea41bf9bde317ac6b5ac31139e905f3
#
_entry.id   fea41bf9bde317ac6b5ac31139e905f3
#
_cell.length_a   1.000
_cell.length_b   1.000
_cell.length_c   1.000
_cell.angle_alpha   90.00
_cell.angle_beta   90.00
_cell.angle_gamma   90.00
#
_symmetry.space_group_name_H-M   'P 1'
#
loop_
_entity.id
_entity.type
_entity.pdbx_description
1 polymer ?
#
loop_
_entity_poly.entity_id
_entity_poly.type
_entity_poly.pdbx_seq_one_letter_code
_entity_poly.pdbx_strand_id
1 'polypeptide(L)'
;MKFKLSVISTALLTAVSMSAYAEEPAESLEQITVEDTGIKQNGYQTTGTSVVSKAEVPVLDTPNTVNILSTQLLKDRKPESLIDALYNVSGVSQANTLGGMFDSIQKRGFGGNRDNSIMRNGLQAGPAKNFSATTETVEVLKGPASVLYGIQDPGGVVNIVTKKPHQTPKYVIGGTLGNHSLWGTQVDFTGGLGNGFAYRFIYDKQEKNYWRNFGKVKNTTYAPSLSWENDATKVLVAYEHKDILEPFDRGTNLLTATNSLPNIPVSRRLDEPNNETTAKTDNIDFKVEHKLNDNWKLNAGYNYARYEYFYHQARITNINVNTRTARRAIEQQRGDQRVHSGTLNIVGEFGIGNIANRFVAGVDAMRNMRDLGPIYNGGFTNSDINIDNPVYTNPVSPVSNTNGNAYQYNHLKTLGVYVQDTAYLTDSVIVTGGLRYEYFDQFAGRHGLGGTRTGNTDQHDGKLLYQLGAVYKFTPDIATFANYAESFRPQSAIAATVDSGLKPEEGKSFEIGAKYENADFNATVSLFNIDKRNVGETIGTGANAYLNIVGKQRSRGVEFDLNGQLTDNLSLAANYTYTNAKSLENEKFLNAVGKQLSGVPKHQASLFLAYNVGEFNFGKIRIGGGARYLGSWNTYYVNSNNAANIALSYAKAYKLTHAVVYDAFIAYDTKISGKKVSFQLNGKNLTDKTYFPSTSGNATNTLIPVALGYGREFIFNTKVEF
;
A
#
# COMPACT_ATOMS: atom_id res chain seq x y z
N MET A 1 -38.21 11.53 -1.27
CA MET A 1 -36.75 11.37 -1.21
C MET A 1 -36.03 12.57 -1.85
N LYS A 2 -36.41 13.80 -1.45
CA LYS A 2 -35.89 15.08 -2.01
C LYS A 2 -35.32 16.05 -0.96
N PHE A 3 -34.96 15.57 0.25
CA PHE A 3 -34.61 16.46 1.36
C PHE A 3 -33.15 16.40 1.84
N LYS A 4 -32.28 15.62 1.22
CA LYS A 4 -30.87 15.46 1.70
C LYS A 4 -29.80 16.20 0.89
N LEU A 5 -30.14 16.81 -0.25
CA LEU A 5 -29.17 17.61 -1.01
C LEU A 5 -29.08 19.08 -0.57
N SER A 6 -30.12 19.60 0.11
CA SER A 6 -30.19 21.02 0.47
C SER A 6 -29.29 21.42 1.65
N VAL A 7 -28.97 20.50 2.56
CA VAL A 7 -28.19 20.83 3.78
C VAL A 7 -26.68 20.94 3.46
N ILE A 8 -26.17 20.14 2.53
CA ILE A 8 -24.75 20.20 2.13
C ILE A 8 -24.50 21.42 1.22
N SER A 9 -25.43 21.74 0.34
CA SER A 9 -25.35 22.94 -0.51
C SER A 9 -25.46 24.23 0.31
N THR A 10 -26.29 24.26 1.36
CA THR A 10 -26.44 25.43 2.22
C THR A 10 -25.22 25.64 3.13
N ALA A 11 -24.58 24.56 3.61
CA ALA A 11 -23.35 24.68 4.39
C ALA A 11 -22.15 25.17 3.53
N LEU A 12 -22.06 24.77 2.28
CA LEU A 12 -21.05 25.30 1.35
C LEU A 12 -21.31 26.75 0.94
N LEU A 13 -22.58 27.14 0.73
CA LEU A 13 -22.97 28.50 0.37
C LEU A 13 -22.85 29.48 1.55
N THR A 14 -23.09 29.05 2.79
CA THR A 14 -22.87 29.88 3.99
C THR A 14 -21.38 30.05 4.30
N ALA A 15 -20.52 29.07 3.99
CA ALA A 15 -19.07 29.24 4.15
C ALA A 15 -18.49 30.27 3.15
N VAL A 16 -19.03 30.33 1.92
CA VAL A 16 -18.62 31.32 0.91
C VAL A 16 -19.10 32.74 1.25
N SER A 17 -20.22 32.90 1.95
CA SER A 17 -20.75 34.22 2.34
C SER A 17 -20.11 34.80 3.61
N MET A 18 -19.40 34.00 4.42
CA MET A 18 -18.67 34.50 5.61
C MET A 18 -17.26 35.02 5.29
N SER A 19 -16.73 34.79 4.10
CA SER A 19 -15.40 35.25 3.71
C SER A 19 -15.30 36.77 3.41
N ALA A 20 -16.39 37.49 3.46
CA ALA A 20 -16.42 38.93 3.17
C ALA A 20 -16.11 39.85 4.36
N TYR A 21 -15.77 39.32 5.54
CA TYR A 21 -15.55 40.12 6.76
C TYR A 21 -14.24 39.86 7.51
N ALA A 22 -13.26 39.18 6.89
CA ALA A 22 -11.96 38.94 7.51
C ALA A 22 -10.87 39.64 6.70
N GLU A 23 -10.62 40.89 6.95
CA GLU A 23 -9.42 41.62 6.52
C GLU A 23 -8.34 41.55 7.62
N GLU A 24 -7.65 40.41 7.71
CA GLU A 24 -6.27 40.31 8.19
C GLU A 24 -5.54 39.29 7.32
N PRO A 25 -4.25 39.49 6.96
CA PRO A 25 -3.53 38.54 6.12
C PRO A 25 -3.49 37.20 6.83
N ALA A 26 -4.04 36.17 6.19
CA ALA A 26 -3.93 34.80 6.66
C ALA A 26 -2.45 34.44 6.79
N GLU A 27 -2.00 34.04 8.00
CA GLU A 27 -0.69 33.41 8.14
C GLU A 27 -0.63 32.24 7.16
N SER A 28 0.30 32.31 6.21
CA SER A 28 0.59 31.19 5.30
C SER A 28 0.85 29.94 6.15
N LEU A 29 0.38 28.79 5.69
CA LEU A 29 0.75 27.53 6.34
C LEU A 29 2.28 27.49 6.44
N GLU A 30 2.82 27.32 7.65
CA GLU A 30 4.27 27.20 7.84
C GLU A 30 4.80 26.09 6.92
N GLN A 31 5.84 26.40 6.16
CA GLN A 31 6.54 25.41 5.35
C GLN A 31 7.18 24.39 6.29
N ILE A 32 6.66 23.16 6.30
CA ILE A 32 7.19 22.07 7.10
C ILE A 32 8.28 21.39 6.27
N THR A 33 9.50 21.41 6.75
CA THR A 33 10.57 20.55 6.23
C THR A 33 10.57 19.27 7.02
N VAL A 34 10.44 18.13 6.36
CA VAL A 34 10.65 16.83 6.98
C VAL A 34 12.15 16.67 7.12
N GLU A 35 12.66 16.95 8.31
CA GLU A 35 14.09 16.89 8.61
C GLU A 35 14.66 15.54 8.17
N ASP A 36 15.85 15.52 7.60
CA ASP A 36 16.58 14.36 7.07
C ASP A 36 16.04 13.71 5.78
N THR A 37 14.93 14.11 5.21
CA THR A 37 14.46 13.55 3.93
C THR A 37 14.62 14.50 2.75
N GLY A 38 14.86 15.77 2.99
CA GLY A 38 14.89 16.82 1.96
C GLY A 38 13.50 17.14 1.37
N ILE A 39 12.42 16.57 1.93
CA ILE A 39 11.05 16.86 1.53
C ILE A 39 10.60 18.15 2.20
N LYS A 40 10.16 19.11 1.39
CA LYS A 40 9.50 20.33 1.85
C LYS A 40 7.99 20.18 1.64
N GLN A 41 7.20 20.65 2.60
CA GLN A 41 5.76 20.57 2.55
C GLN A 41 5.13 21.96 2.72
N ASN A 42 4.17 22.29 1.83
CA ASN A 42 3.30 23.45 1.96
C ASN A 42 1.85 22.99 1.80
N GLY A 43 1.15 22.81 2.93
CA GLY A 43 -0.17 22.22 2.93
C GLY A 43 -0.18 20.81 2.33
N TYR A 44 -0.82 20.65 1.16
CA TYR A 44 -0.87 19.37 0.45
C TYR A 44 0.24 19.20 -0.58
N GLN A 45 0.95 20.27 -0.92
CA GLN A 45 2.13 20.22 -1.78
C GLN A 45 3.30 19.53 -1.07
N THR A 46 4.07 18.80 -1.85
CA THR A 46 5.35 18.21 -1.43
C THR A 46 6.38 18.43 -2.53
N THR A 47 7.53 18.99 -2.18
CA THR A 47 8.62 19.30 -3.10
C THR A 47 9.96 18.80 -2.55
N GLY A 48 11.01 18.88 -3.33
CA GLY A 48 12.36 18.47 -2.93
C GLY A 48 12.70 17.03 -3.32
N THR A 49 13.51 16.36 -2.51
CA THR A 49 14.01 15.01 -2.79
C THR A 49 13.14 13.94 -2.15
N SER A 50 13.08 12.77 -2.78
CA SER A 50 12.36 11.61 -2.26
C SER A 50 13.35 10.54 -1.79
N VAL A 51 13.05 9.86 -0.68
CA VAL A 51 13.85 8.73 -0.18
C VAL A 51 13.92 7.62 -1.23
N VAL A 52 12.86 7.44 -2.04
CA VAL A 52 12.87 6.43 -3.11
C VAL A 52 13.75 6.77 -4.30
N SER A 53 14.37 7.96 -4.38
CA SER A 53 15.33 8.26 -5.44
C SER A 53 16.73 7.73 -5.17
N LYS A 54 17.09 7.42 -3.93
CA LYS A 54 18.43 7.05 -3.41
C LYS A 54 19.56 8.05 -3.78
N ALA A 55 19.50 8.71 -4.92
CA ALA A 55 20.50 9.66 -5.41
C ALA A 55 20.23 11.12 -4.99
N GLU A 56 19.17 11.37 -4.20
CA GLU A 56 18.79 12.70 -3.71
C GLU A 56 18.54 13.73 -4.82
N VAL A 57 18.07 13.26 -5.97
CA VAL A 57 17.66 14.10 -7.09
C VAL A 57 16.28 14.68 -6.77
N PRO A 58 16.04 15.99 -6.99
CA PRO A 58 14.73 16.60 -6.86
C PRO A 58 13.67 15.88 -7.71
N VAL A 59 12.44 15.80 -7.21
CA VAL A 59 11.35 15.09 -7.92
C VAL A 59 11.14 15.70 -9.32
N LEU A 60 11.25 17.02 -9.48
CA LEU A 60 11.13 17.70 -10.77
C LEU A 60 12.21 17.26 -11.78
N ASP A 61 13.41 16.95 -11.30
CA ASP A 61 14.58 16.57 -12.12
C ASP A 61 14.66 15.05 -12.38
N THR A 62 13.76 14.24 -11.77
CA THR A 62 13.75 12.78 -11.99
C THR A 62 12.93 12.40 -13.22
N PRO A 63 13.38 11.44 -14.06
CA PRO A 63 12.61 11.00 -15.23
C PRO A 63 11.51 9.97 -14.88
N ASN A 64 10.97 10.01 -13.67
CA ASN A 64 9.97 9.06 -13.16
C ASN A 64 8.81 9.81 -12.52
N THR A 65 7.63 9.18 -12.49
CA THR A 65 6.52 9.66 -11.67
C THR A 65 6.73 9.26 -10.21
N VAL A 66 6.84 10.26 -9.33
CA VAL A 66 6.94 10.11 -7.88
C VAL A 66 5.82 10.89 -7.23
N ASN A 67 5.07 10.26 -6.34
CA ASN A 67 4.06 10.91 -5.51
C ASN A 67 4.48 10.83 -4.04
N ILE A 68 4.36 11.93 -3.32
CA ILE A 68 4.61 12.01 -1.88
C ILE A 68 3.34 12.55 -1.23
N LEU A 69 2.78 11.81 -0.27
CA LEU A 69 1.62 12.26 0.50
C LEU A 69 2.09 13.13 1.66
N SER A 70 1.63 14.39 1.70
CA SER A 70 2.01 15.30 2.77
C SER A 70 1.46 14.87 4.13
N THR A 71 2.18 15.20 5.20
CA THR A 71 1.76 14.98 6.58
C THR A 71 0.41 15.66 6.87
N GLN A 72 0.19 16.86 6.28
CA GLN A 72 -1.08 17.60 6.44
C GLN A 72 -2.26 16.86 5.80
N LEU A 73 -2.09 16.30 4.59
CA LEU A 73 -3.13 15.49 3.93
C LEU A 73 -3.46 14.23 4.75
N LEU A 74 -2.43 13.54 5.28
CA LEU A 74 -2.62 12.38 6.15
C LEU A 74 -3.31 12.76 7.48
N LYS A 75 -2.99 13.93 8.05
CA LYS A 75 -3.65 14.45 9.25
C LYS A 75 -5.13 14.73 8.98
N ASP A 76 -5.45 15.45 7.91
CA ASP A 76 -6.82 15.88 7.59
C ASP A 76 -7.72 14.68 7.24
N ARG A 77 -7.23 13.74 6.44
CA ARG A 77 -7.98 12.54 6.05
C ARG A 77 -8.05 11.45 7.10
N LYS A 78 -7.07 11.40 8.02
CA LYS A 78 -6.99 10.36 9.05
C LYS A 78 -7.14 8.94 8.47
N PRO A 79 -6.29 8.50 7.54
CA PRO A 79 -6.38 7.15 6.98
C PRO A 79 -6.14 6.08 8.04
N GLU A 80 -6.91 4.98 7.97
CA GLU A 80 -6.79 3.85 8.90
C GLU A 80 -5.92 2.70 8.36
N SER A 81 -5.56 2.75 7.07
CA SER A 81 -4.73 1.74 6.41
C SER A 81 -3.88 2.36 5.30
N LEU A 82 -2.88 1.62 4.84
CA LEU A 82 -2.02 2.07 3.74
C LEU A 82 -2.83 2.33 2.46
N ILE A 83 -3.75 1.45 2.10
CA ILE A 83 -4.59 1.67 0.91
C ILE A 83 -5.52 2.89 1.05
N ASP A 84 -6.02 3.16 2.25
CA ASP A 84 -6.83 4.36 2.50
C ASP A 84 -6.01 5.64 2.30
N ALA A 85 -4.75 5.68 2.74
CA ALA A 85 -3.83 6.77 2.45
C ALA A 85 -3.58 6.91 0.94
N LEU A 86 -3.36 5.80 0.24
CA LEU A 86 -2.99 5.76 -1.17
C LEU A 86 -4.12 6.08 -2.15
N TYR A 87 -5.36 6.19 -1.71
CA TYR A 87 -6.45 6.64 -2.60
C TYR A 87 -6.27 8.06 -3.17
N ASN A 88 -5.35 8.84 -2.61
CA ASN A 88 -4.95 10.14 -3.15
C ASN A 88 -3.78 10.06 -4.14
N VAL A 89 -3.39 8.86 -4.58
CA VAL A 89 -2.34 8.64 -5.57
C VAL A 89 -2.97 7.98 -6.80
N SER A 90 -2.69 8.51 -7.99
CA SER A 90 -3.20 7.93 -9.24
C SER A 90 -2.64 6.53 -9.48
N GLY A 91 -3.36 5.68 -10.22
CA GLY A 91 -2.92 4.35 -10.64
C GLY A 91 -2.82 3.30 -9.53
N VAL A 92 -3.33 3.59 -8.32
CA VAL A 92 -3.28 2.68 -7.18
C VAL A 92 -4.65 2.11 -6.87
N SER A 93 -4.73 0.79 -6.66
CA SER A 93 -5.95 0.08 -6.24
C SER A 93 -5.64 -1.03 -5.25
N GLN A 94 -6.66 -1.48 -4.54
CA GLN A 94 -6.53 -2.61 -3.62
C GLN A 94 -6.51 -3.93 -4.39
N ALA A 95 -5.59 -4.82 -4.03
CA ALA A 95 -5.64 -6.22 -4.43
C ALA A 95 -6.21 -7.10 -3.30
N ASN A 96 -6.16 -8.43 -3.47
CA ASN A 96 -6.63 -9.36 -2.45
C ASN A 96 -5.78 -9.28 -1.17
N THR A 97 -6.37 -8.76 -0.10
CA THR A 97 -5.72 -8.59 1.22
C THR A 97 -5.71 -9.88 2.04
N LEU A 98 -6.27 -10.97 1.54
CA LEU A 98 -6.46 -12.23 2.25
C LEU A 98 -7.16 -12.01 3.61
N GLY A 99 -8.43 -11.58 3.53
CA GLY A 99 -9.26 -11.34 4.73
C GLY A 99 -8.85 -10.13 5.57
N GLY A 100 -8.04 -9.22 5.05
CA GLY A 100 -7.55 -8.04 5.75
C GLY A 100 -6.12 -8.16 6.31
N MET A 101 -5.48 -9.33 6.22
CA MET A 101 -4.19 -9.59 6.88
C MET A 101 -3.01 -8.81 6.31
N PHE A 102 -3.02 -8.49 5.01
CA PHE A 102 -1.88 -7.91 4.31
C PHE A 102 -2.22 -6.56 3.70
N ASP A 103 -1.25 -5.66 3.65
CA ASP A 103 -1.25 -4.60 2.66
C ASP A 103 -1.09 -5.24 1.28
N SER A 104 -2.07 -5.04 0.42
CA SER A 104 -2.09 -5.64 -0.91
C SER A 104 -2.51 -4.58 -1.92
N ILE A 105 -1.52 -4.11 -2.69
CA ILE A 105 -1.64 -2.89 -3.48
C ILE A 105 -1.24 -3.18 -4.91
N GLN A 106 -2.17 -2.92 -5.84
CA GLN A 106 -1.87 -2.85 -7.26
C GLN A 106 -1.46 -1.43 -7.64
N LYS A 107 -0.45 -1.31 -8.48
CA LYS A 107 0.04 -0.08 -9.08
C LYS A 107 0.04 -0.28 -10.59
N ARG A 108 -0.67 0.60 -11.31
CA ARG A 108 -0.82 0.49 -12.77
C ARG A 108 -1.33 -0.90 -13.24
N GLY A 109 -2.17 -1.55 -12.41
CA GLY A 109 -2.74 -2.88 -12.67
C GLY A 109 -1.84 -4.08 -12.32
N PHE A 110 -0.64 -3.87 -11.80
CA PHE A 110 0.27 -4.93 -11.35
C PHE A 110 0.54 -4.83 -9.84
N GLY A 111 0.90 -5.96 -9.24
CA GLY A 111 1.19 -6.05 -7.82
C GLY A 111 0.18 -6.89 -7.03
N GLY A 112 0.49 -7.12 -5.76
CA GLY A 112 -0.32 -7.93 -4.85
C GLY A 112 0.28 -8.01 -3.44
N ASN A 113 -0.17 -8.95 -2.64
CA ASN A 113 0.22 -9.05 -1.24
C ASN A 113 1.60 -9.70 -0.98
N ARG A 114 2.35 -10.03 -2.02
CA ARG A 114 3.66 -10.72 -1.90
C ARG A 114 4.60 -10.32 -3.03
N ASP A 115 4.49 -9.10 -3.50
CA ASP A 115 5.24 -8.60 -4.64
C ASP A 115 6.53 -7.86 -4.26
N ASN A 116 6.87 -7.82 -2.97
CA ASN A 116 8.03 -7.14 -2.39
C ASN A 116 8.08 -5.63 -2.69
N SER A 117 6.95 -5.00 -2.98
CA SER A 117 6.90 -3.61 -3.41
C SER A 117 6.60 -2.62 -2.29
N ILE A 118 6.44 -3.10 -1.04
CA ILE A 118 6.27 -2.22 0.12
C ILE A 118 7.58 -2.10 0.86
N MET A 119 7.99 -0.87 1.08
CA MET A 119 9.23 -0.49 1.73
C MET A 119 8.98 0.31 2.99
N ARG A 120 9.95 0.29 3.88
CA ARG A 120 10.03 1.11 5.08
C ARG A 120 11.39 1.80 5.10
N ASN A 121 11.39 3.13 5.10
CA ASN A 121 12.61 3.95 5.10
C ASN A 121 13.60 3.58 3.98
N GLY A 122 13.09 3.18 2.80
CA GLY A 122 13.89 2.80 1.64
C GLY A 122 14.41 1.35 1.64
N LEU A 123 14.07 0.53 2.64
CA LEU A 123 14.40 -0.88 2.73
C LEU A 123 13.16 -1.76 2.62
N GLN A 124 13.31 -3.00 2.18
CA GLN A 124 12.16 -3.91 2.05
C GLN A 124 11.52 -4.20 3.40
N ALA A 125 10.22 -3.94 3.50
CA ALA A 125 9.38 -4.34 4.62
C ALA A 125 8.73 -5.72 4.37
N GLY A 126 8.21 -6.34 5.42
CA GLY A 126 7.38 -7.54 5.28
C GLY A 126 5.99 -7.20 4.68
N PRO A 127 5.21 -8.21 4.24
CA PRO A 127 3.87 -8.02 3.68
C PRO A 127 2.79 -7.69 4.73
N ALA A 128 3.17 -7.39 5.95
CA ALA A 128 2.29 -7.03 7.06
C ALA A 128 1.50 -5.74 6.79
N LYS A 129 0.68 -5.33 7.73
CA LYS A 129 0.12 -3.97 7.78
C LYS A 129 1.20 -2.99 8.22
N ASN A 130 1.71 -2.23 7.27
CA ASN A 130 2.89 -1.37 7.50
C ASN A 130 2.52 0.05 7.93
N PHE A 131 1.30 0.52 7.60
CA PHE A 131 0.82 1.84 8.02
C PHE A 131 0.46 1.85 9.52
N SER A 132 0.96 2.85 10.27
CA SER A 132 0.74 2.97 11.71
C SER A 132 0.90 4.42 12.19
N ALA A 133 0.77 4.64 13.50
CA ALA A 133 1.02 5.94 14.14
C ALA A 133 2.46 6.46 13.97
N THR A 134 3.40 5.58 13.58
CA THR A 134 4.79 5.97 13.28
C THR A 134 4.98 6.52 11.86
N THR A 135 3.98 6.40 10.99
CA THR A 135 4.07 6.91 9.61
C THR A 135 4.13 8.44 9.60
N GLU A 136 5.15 8.99 8.97
CA GLU A 136 5.33 10.42 8.71
C GLU A 136 4.75 10.80 7.34
N THR A 137 5.26 10.14 6.29
CA THR A 137 4.84 10.32 4.90
C THR A 137 4.77 8.98 4.19
N VAL A 138 4.10 8.95 3.05
CA VAL A 138 4.07 7.80 2.15
C VAL A 138 4.48 8.27 0.76
N GLU A 139 5.47 7.59 0.19
CA GLU A 139 5.99 7.87 -1.15
C GLU A 139 5.63 6.73 -2.09
N VAL A 140 5.35 7.04 -3.34
CA VAL A 140 5.08 6.06 -4.40
C VAL A 140 5.93 6.39 -5.61
N LEU A 141 6.86 5.50 -5.94
CA LEU A 141 7.60 5.51 -7.20
C LEU A 141 6.88 4.58 -8.16
N LYS A 142 6.41 5.11 -9.28
CA LYS A 142 5.63 4.37 -10.27
C LYS A 142 6.50 3.81 -11.39
N GLY A 143 6.07 2.67 -11.93
CA GLY A 143 6.85 1.93 -12.94
C GLY A 143 7.94 1.06 -12.34
N PRO A 144 8.71 0.32 -13.18
CA PRO A 144 9.76 -0.56 -12.72
C PRO A 144 10.83 0.18 -11.93
N ALA A 145 11.11 -0.29 -10.72
CA ALA A 145 12.10 0.30 -9.82
C ALA A 145 13.23 -0.68 -9.45
N SER A 146 13.36 -1.78 -10.21
CA SER A 146 14.29 -2.86 -9.87
C SER A 146 15.76 -2.46 -9.96
N VAL A 147 16.12 -1.44 -10.73
CA VAL A 147 17.50 -0.93 -10.76
C VAL A 147 17.92 -0.39 -9.39
N LEU A 148 17.03 0.31 -8.68
CA LEU A 148 17.33 0.84 -7.34
C LEU A 148 17.01 -0.16 -6.21
N TYR A 149 16.00 -1.02 -6.39
CA TYR A 149 15.40 -1.78 -5.30
C TYR A 149 15.37 -3.30 -5.51
N GLY A 150 15.98 -3.81 -6.58
CA GLY A 150 16.08 -5.25 -6.86
C GLY A 150 14.74 -5.87 -7.25
N ILE A 151 14.44 -7.03 -6.67
CA ILE A 151 13.31 -7.87 -7.07
C ILE A 151 11.97 -7.21 -6.77
N GLN A 152 11.20 -6.90 -7.84
CA GLN A 152 9.89 -6.25 -7.73
C GLN A 152 8.98 -6.54 -8.92
N ASP A 153 7.66 -6.33 -8.69
CA ASP A 153 6.66 -6.26 -9.75
C ASP A 153 6.78 -4.93 -10.52
N PRO A 154 6.48 -4.88 -11.83
CA PRO A 154 6.71 -3.70 -12.66
C PRO A 154 5.80 -2.50 -12.37
N GLY A 155 4.84 -2.60 -11.47
CA GLY A 155 3.95 -1.49 -11.11
C GLY A 155 4.61 -0.36 -10.34
N GLY A 156 5.70 -0.64 -9.62
CA GLY A 156 6.39 0.34 -8.77
C GLY A 156 6.44 -0.03 -7.29
N VAL A 157 6.91 0.89 -6.46
CA VAL A 157 7.08 0.70 -5.00
C VAL A 157 6.32 1.73 -4.19
N VAL A 158 5.92 1.33 -3.00
CA VAL A 158 5.37 2.19 -1.95
C VAL A 158 6.36 2.21 -0.79
N ASN A 159 6.84 3.37 -0.40
CA ASN A 159 7.76 3.56 0.72
C ASN A 159 7.06 4.29 1.86
N ILE A 160 7.11 3.73 3.05
CA ILE A 160 6.61 4.33 4.27
C ILE A 160 7.79 4.97 4.98
N VAL A 161 7.77 6.28 5.09
CA VAL A 161 8.77 7.03 5.87
C VAL A 161 8.25 7.17 7.30
N THR A 162 9.06 6.78 8.26
CA THR A 162 8.69 6.81 9.67
C THR A 162 9.20 8.06 10.37
N LYS A 163 8.44 8.49 11.38
CA LYS A 163 8.80 9.59 12.28
C LYS A 163 10.12 9.30 12.99
N LYS A 164 11.00 10.30 13.01
CA LYS A 164 12.33 10.23 13.66
C LYS A 164 12.36 11.04 14.96
N PRO A 165 13.33 10.80 15.85
CA PRO A 165 13.63 11.69 16.98
C PRO A 165 13.98 13.11 16.52
N HIS A 166 13.58 14.13 17.29
CA HIS A 166 13.92 15.54 17.09
C HIS A 166 14.62 16.10 18.32
N GLN A 167 15.55 17.04 18.12
CA GLN A 167 16.23 17.75 19.22
C GLN A 167 15.26 18.67 19.97
N THR A 168 14.30 19.29 19.27
CA THR A 168 13.28 20.14 19.88
C THR A 168 12.26 19.29 20.63
N PRO A 169 12.05 19.50 21.94
CA PRO A 169 11.06 18.75 22.71
C PRO A 169 9.64 18.98 22.19
N LYS A 170 8.91 17.88 22.03
CA LYS A 170 7.50 17.87 21.65
C LYS A 170 6.80 16.69 22.30
N TYR A 171 5.77 16.97 23.09
CA TYR A 171 5.01 15.95 23.81
C TYR A 171 3.55 16.02 23.42
N VAL A 172 3.06 14.98 22.79
CA VAL A 172 1.65 14.91 22.34
C VAL A 172 0.96 13.76 23.03
N ILE A 173 -0.19 14.03 23.62
CA ILE A 173 -1.14 13.01 24.13
C ILE A 173 -2.43 13.18 23.36
N GLY A 174 -3.02 12.08 22.91
CA GLY A 174 -4.25 12.08 22.13
C GLY A 174 -5.23 11.02 22.57
N GLY A 175 -6.51 11.30 22.29
CA GLY A 175 -7.62 10.38 22.44
C GLY A 175 -8.43 10.27 21.17
N THR A 176 -9.01 9.09 20.92
CA THR A 176 -9.87 8.80 19.77
C THR A 176 -11.16 8.18 20.25
N LEU A 177 -12.30 8.66 19.76
CA LEU A 177 -13.62 8.10 19.98
C LEU A 177 -14.36 7.98 18.64
N GLY A 178 -15.34 7.07 18.53
CA GLY A 178 -16.12 6.97 17.30
C GLY A 178 -17.30 6.01 17.41
N ASN A 179 -18.01 5.86 16.30
CA ASN A 179 -19.03 4.84 16.20
C ASN A 179 -18.41 3.44 16.26
N HIS A 180 -19.23 2.39 16.30
CA HIS A 180 -18.80 1.01 16.58
C HIS A 180 -18.00 0.85 17.89
N SER A 181 -18.31 1.68 18.90
CA SER A 181 -17.60 1.71 20.18
C SER A 181 -16.09 1.91 20.02
N LEU A 182 -15.67 2.69 19.01
CA LEU A 182 -14.26 3.04 18.83
C LEU A 182 -13.78 3.88 20.00
N TRP A 183 -12.69 3.44 20.61
CA TRP A 183 -11.89 4.25 21.54
C TRP A 183 -10.40 4.00 21.28
N GLY A 184 -9.59 4.97 21.62
CA GLY A 184 -8.15 4.87 21.47
C GLY A 184 -7.40 5.93 22.25
N THR A 185 -6.11 5.68 22.46
CA THR A 185 -5.17 6.62 23.09
C THR A 185 -3.86 6.62 22.32
N GLN A 186 -3.24 7.79 22.21
CA GLN A 186 -1.98 7.99 21.54
C GLN A 186 -1.05 8.83 22.41
N VAL A 187 0.22 8.46 22.44
CA VAL A 187 1.32 9.22 23.03
C VAL A 187 2.42 9.34 21.97
N ASP A 188 2.98 10.52 21.77
CA ASP A 188 4.11 10.77 20.85
C ASP A 188 5.04 11.80 21.51
N PHE A 189 6.13 11.33 22.11
CA PHE A 189 7.10 12.11 22.86
C PHE A 189 8.44 12.10 22.17
N THR A 190 9.02 13.25 21.91
CA THR A 190 10.36 13.40 21.36
C THR A 190 11.10 14.56 22.01
N GLY A 191 12.43 14.52 22.00
CA GLY A 191 13.27 15.59 22.52
C GLY A 191 14.75 15.24 22.55
N GLY A 192 15.60 16.28 22.66
CA GLY A 192 17.03 16.13 22.80
C GLY A 192 17.42 15.63 24.20
N LEU A 193 18.47 14.82 24.26
CA LEU A 193 19.10 14.33 25.49
C LEU A 193 20.47 15.00 25.74
N GLY A 194 20.88 15.92 24.85
CA GLY A 194 22.19 16.55 24.88
C GLY A 194 23.25 15.78 24.08
N ASN A 195 24.37 16.42 23.76
CA ASN A 195 25.50 15.84 23.04
C ASN A 195 25.13 15.18 21.69
N GLY A 196 24.13 15.74 20.97
CA GLY A 196 23.64 15.21 19.69
C GLY A 196 22.63 14.06 19.82
N PHE A 197 22.32 13.58 21.00
CA PHE A 197 21.32 12.53 21.21
C PHE A 197 19.90 13.10 21.23
N ALA A 198 18.96 12.41 20.56
CA ALA A 198 17.54 12.66 20.67
C ALA A 198 16.77 11.33 20.73
N TYR A 199 15.62 11.36 21.39
CA TYR A 199 14.75 10.20 21.53
C TYR A 199 13.36 10.50 20.96
N ARG A 200 12.65 9.42 20.58
CA ARG A 200 11.20 9.44 20.35
C ARG A 200 10.57 8.17 20.90
N PHE A 201 9.41 8.31 21.49
CA PHE A 201 8.58 7.21 21.93
C PHE A 201 7.15 7.44 21.45
N ILE A 202 6.62 6.47 20.68
CA ILE A 202 5.23 6.48 20.21
C ILE A 202 4.53 5.28 20.81
N TYR A 203 3.36 5.53 21.41
CA TYR A 203 2.40 4.52 21.81
C TYR A 203 1.06 4.86 21.17
N ASP A 204 0.42 3.89 20.54
CA ASP A 204 -0.93 4.03 20.00
C ASP A 204 -1.73 2.77 20.30
N LYS A 205 -2.92 2.92 20.81
CA LYS A 205 -3.85 1.83 21.06
C LYS A 205 -5.24 2.23 20.58
N GLN A 206 -5.85 1.36 19.79
CA GLN A 206 -7.21 1.54 19.30
C GLN A 206 -7.98 0.23 19.41
N GLU A 207 -9.24 0.31 19.82
CA GLU A 207 -10.17 -0.81 19.88
C GLU A 207 -11.54 -0.37 19.39
N LYS A 208 -12.16 -1.18 18.49
CA LYS A 208 -13.53 -0.97 18.03
C LYS A 208 -14.24 -2.29 17.77
N ASN A 209 -15.57 -2.29 17.80
CA ASN A 209 -16.37 -3.37 17.24
C ASN A 209 -16.24 -3.33 15.71
N TYR A 210 -16.27 -4.48 15.08
CA TYR A 210 -16.29 -4.55 13.63
C TYR A 210 -17.60 -3.99 13.08
N TRP A 211 -17.57 -3.34 11.94
CA TRP A 211 -18.74 -2.70 11.34
C TRP A 211 -19.83 -3.67 10.88
N ARG A 212 -19.47 -4.95 10.65
CA ARG A 212 -20.44 -6.02 10.42
C ARG A 212 -20.90 -6.63 11.74
N ASN A 213 -21.85 -7.58 11.69
CA ASN A 213 -22.62 -8.07 12.82
C ASN A 213 -21.83 -8.64 14.02
N PHE A 214 -20.55 -9.03 13.83
CA PHE A 214 -19.68 -9.49 14.93
C PHE A 214 -18.20 -9.33 14.61
N GLY A 215 -17.38 -9.40 15.65
CA GLY A 215 -15.92 -9.28 15.62
C GLY A 215 -15.43 -8.00 16.29
N LYS A 216 -14.14 -7.96 16.62
CA LYS A 216 -13.44 -6.81 17.21
C LYS A 216 -12.19 -6.51 16.41
N VAL A 217 -11.84 -5.23 16.36
CA VAL A 217 -10.56 -4.75 15.83
C VAL A 217 -9.78 -4.15 16.99
N LYS A 218 -8.56 -4.63 17.23
CA LYS A 218 -7.64 -4.10 18.24
C LYS A 218 -6.27 -3.95 17.62
N ASN A 219 -5.72 -2.76 17.75
CA ASN A 219 -4.36 -2.45 17.30
C ASN A 219 -3.62 -1.79 18.45
N THR A 220 -2.41 -2.27 18.74
CA THR A 220 -1.51 -1.64 19.71
C THR A 220 -0.14 -1.51 19.08
N THR A 221 0.46 -0.34 19.16
CA THR A 221 1.79 -0.04 18.62
C THR A 221 2.67 0.53 19.73
N TYR A 222 3.91 0.04 19.84
CA TYR A 222 4.98 0.59 20.68
C TYR A 222 6.18 0.88 19.80
N ALA A 223 6.67 2.10 19.81
CA ALA A 223 7.77 2.48 18.94
C ALA A 223 8.78 3.43 19.62
N PRO A 224 9.75 2.90 20.38
CA PRO A 224 10.90 3.66 20.84
C PRO A 224 11.92 3.83 19.71
N SER A 225 12.57 5.00 19.67
CA SER A 225 13.70 5.27 18.78
C SER A 225 14.70 6.23 19.44
N LEU A 226 15.94 6.10 19.02
CA LEU A 226 17.07 6.92 19.48
C LEU A 226 17.88 7.34 18.26
N SER A 227 18.24 8.61 18.19
CA SER A 227 19.18 9.12 17.20
C SER A 227 20.35 9.80 17.88
N TRP A 228 21.47 9.81 17.17
CA TRP A 228 22.65 10.59 17.53
C TRP A 228 23.18 11.28 16.26
N GLU A 229 23.52 12.54 16.38
CA GLU A 229 24.09 13.30 15.29
C GLU A 229 25.19 14.26 15.74
N ASN A 230 26.18 14.43 14.87
CA ASN A 230 27.17 15.48 14.92
C ASN A 230 27.33 16.08 13.51
N ASP A 231 28.33 16.96 13.30
CA ASP A 231 28.53 17.68 12.02
C ASP A 231 28.68 16.72 10.81
N ALA A 232 29.23 15.52 11.00
CA ALA A 232 29.52 14.57 9.93
C ALA A 232 28.66 13.33 9.92
N THR A 233 28.11 12.91 11.06
CA THR A 233 27.48 11.58 11.21
C THR A 233 26.12 11.67 11.84
N LYS A 234 25.15 10.97 11.26
CA LYS A 234 23.83 10.71 11.83
C LYS A 234 23.64 9.21 12.01
N VAL A 235 23.15 8.80 13.17
CA VAL A 235 22.82 7.41 13.49
C VAL A 235 21.39 7.34 14.02
N LEU A 236 20.61 6.38 13.54
CA LEU A 236 19.25 6.10 14.01
C LEU A 236 19.13 4.63 14.36
N VAL A 237 18.54 4.36 15.52
CA VAL A 237 18.05 3.03 15.92
C VAL A 237 16.57 3.18 16.26
N ALA A 238 15.72 2.40 15.63
CA ALA A 238 14.29 2.42 15.89
C ALA A 238 13.74 1.00 16.02
N TYR A 239 12.81 0.82 16.94
CA TYR A 239 12.04 -0.41 17.09
C TYR A 239 10.55 -0.10 17.00
N GLU A 240 9.79 -0.94 16.33
CA GLU A 240 8.33 -0.88 16.32
C GLU A 240 7.77 -2.27 16.55
N HIS A 241 6.91 -2.41 17.55
CA HIS A 241 6.11 -3.59 17.80
C HIS A 241 4.63 -3.29 17.60
N LYS A 242 3.91 -4.20 16.93
CA LYS A 242 2.44 -4.12 16.79
C LYS A 242 1.79 -5.43 17.16
N ASP A 243 0.75 -5.34 18.00
CA ASP A 243 -0.23 -6.40 18.22
C ASP A 243 -1.52 -6.07 17.47
N ILE A 244 -2.01 -7.02 16.68
CA ILE A 244 -3.19 -6.86 15.83
C ILE A 244 -4.17 -8.00 16.11
N LEU A 245 -5.42 -7.65 16.39
CA LEU A 245 -6.57 -8.57 16.37
C LEU A 245 -7.61 -7.99 15.43
N GLU A 246 -8.09 -8.78 14.47
CA GLU A 246 -9.16 -8.34 13.57
C GLU A 246 -9.95 -9.54 13.04
N PRO A 247 -11.20 -9.32 12.61
CA PRO A 247 -11.95 -10.36 11.91
C PRO A 247 -11.26 -10.75 10.61
N PHE A 248 -11.13 -12.05 10.37
CA PHE A 248 -10.78 -12.55 9.05
C PHE A 248 -12.02 -12.50 8.16
N ASP A 249 -12.19 -11.42 7.41
CA ASP A 249 -13.40 -11.21 6.61
C ASP A 249 -13.08 -11.18 5.10
N ARG A 250 -13.59 -12.16 4.38
CA ARG A 250 -13.52 -12.20 2.91
C ARG A 250 -14.62 -11.38 2.23
N GLY A 251 -15.41 -10.61 2.97
CA GLY A 251 -16.48 -9.76 2.44
C GLY A 251 -17.74 -10.54 2.12
N THR A 252 -18.12 -10.60 0.85
CA THR A 252 -19.32 -11.32 0.38
C THR A 252 -19.03 -12.14 -0.87
N ASN A 253 -20.05 -12.80 -1.42
CA ASN A 253 -19.89 -13.63 -2.60
C ASN A 253 -20.82 -13.16 -3.72
N LEU A 254 -20.26 -12.97 -4.90
CA LEU A 254 -21.03 -12.78 -6.13
C LEU A 254 -21.47 -14.15 -6.64
N LEU A 255 -22.76 -14.32 -6.89
CA LEU A 255 -23.33 -15.53 -7.45
C LEU A 255 -23.07 -15.55 -8.97
N THR A 256 -22.39 -16.58 -9.47
CA THR A 256 -22.02 -16.64 -10.90
C THR A 256 -23.21 -16.83 -11.82
N ALA A 257 -24.26 -17.50 -11.37
CA ALA A 257 -25.47 -17.73 -12.14
C ALA A 257 -26.20 -16.43 -12.50
N THR A 258 -26.34 -15.52 -11.55
CA THR A 258 -27.12 -14.28 -11.68
C THR A 258 -26.28 -13.01 -11.81
N ASN A 259 -24.97 -13.10 -11.58
CA ASN A 259 -24.08 -11.95 -11.45
C ASN A 259 -24.56 -10.93 -10.40
N SER A 260 -25.11 -11.41 -9.30
CA SER A 260 -25.67 -10.60 -8.21
C SER A 260 -25.18 -11.08 -6.86
N LEU A 261 -25.29 -10.23 -5.82
CA LEU A 261 -25.07 -10.63 -4.45
C LEU A 261 -26.24 -11.49 -3.95
N PRO A 262 -26.03 -12.33 -2.92
CA PRO A 262 -27.12 -12.92 -2.17
C PRO A 262 -28.00 -11.80 -1.60
N ASN A 263 -29.33 -11.99 -1.64
CA ASN A 263 -30.26 -11.02 -1.07
C ASN A 263 -30.30 -11.15 0.48
N ILE A 264 -29.25 -10.61 1.13
CA ILE A 264 -29.09 -10.53 2.59
C ILE A 264 -28.47 -9.17 2.93
N PRO A 265 -28.63 -8.65 4.16
CA PRO A 265 -27.95 -7.42 4.58
C PRO A 265 -26.42 -7.54 4.43
N VAL A 266 -25.76 -6.51 3.92
CA VAL A 266 -24.29 -6.50 3.72
C VAL A 266 -23.54 -6.65 5.04
N SER A 267 -24.13 -6.15 6.13
CA SER A 267 -23.60 -6.31 7.49
C SER A 267 -23.65 -7.74 8.00
N ARG A 268 -24.47 -8.63 7.40
CA ARG A 268 -24.57 -10.03 7.83
C ARG A 268 -23.37 -10.83 7.32
N ARG A 269 -22.61 -11.40 8.24
CA ARG A 269 -21.58 -12.39 7.97
C ARG A 269 -22.19 -13.79 8.02
N LEU A 270 -21.75 -14.65 7.11
CA LEU A 270 -22.18 -16.07 7.04
C LEU A 270 -21.06 -17.03 7.47
N ASP A 271 -19.92 -16.50 7.84
CA ASP A 271 -18.84 -17.21 8.50
C ASP A 271 -19.14 -17.39 10.01
N GLU A 272 -18.16 -17.37 10.87
CA GLU A 272 -18.34 -17.60 12.30
C GLU A 272 -17.76 -16.47 13.14
N PRO A 273 -18.28 -16.19 14.36
CA PRO A 273 -17.71 -15.19 15.26
C PRO A 273 -16.24 -15.40 15.60
N ASN A 274 -15.74 -16.65 15.61
CA ASN A 274 -14.33 -16.98 15.82
C ASN A 274 -13.47 -16.90 14.56
N ASN A 275 -13.99 -16.34 13.45
CA ASN A 275 -13.19 -16.00 12.28
C ASN A 275 -12.34 -14.76 12.58
N GLU A 276 -11.14 -15.00 13.08
CA GLU A 276 -10.23 -13.95 13.55
C GLU A 276 -8.83 -14.14 12.97
N THR A 277 -8.12 -13.03 12.85
CA THR A 277 -6.68 -12.95 12.65
C THR A 277 -6.06 -12.36 13.89
N THR A 278 -5.09 -13.04 14.47
CA THR A 278 -4.14 -12.47 15.42
C THR A 278 -2.79 -12.32 14.75
N ALA A 279 -2.14 -11.17 14.90
CA ALA A 279 -0.84 -10.96 14.30
C ALA A 279 0.07 -10.11 15.21
N LYS A 280 1.37 -10.36 15.08
CA LYS A 280 2.43 -9.57 15.70
C LYS A 280 3.43 -9.15 14.63
N THR A 281 3.87 -7.91 14.71
CA THR A 281 4.90 -7.37 13.83
C THR A 281 6.00 -6.75 14.66
N ASP A 282 7.23 -7.13 14.40
CA ASP A 282 8.43 -6.50 14.95
C ASP A 282 9.26 -5.91 13.82
N ASN A 283 9.62 -4.63 13.91
CA ASN A 283 10.55 -3.98 13.00
C ASN A 283 11.70 -3.38 13.80
N ILE A 284 12.93 -3.59 13.34
CA ILE A 284 14.14 -2.95 13.86
C ILE A 284 14.80 -2.24 12.69
N ASP A 285 14.92 -0.93 12.78
CA ASP A 285 15.61 -0.10 11.80
C ASP A 285 16.93 0.40 12.39
N PHE A 286 18.01 0.23 11.64
CA PHE A 286 19.31 0.84 11.92
C PHE A 286 19.75 1.62 10.68
N LYS A 287 20.14 2.88 10.84
CA LYS A 287 20.59 3.74 9.75
C LYS A 287 21.79 4.57 10.20
N VAL A 288 22.78 4.67 9.32
CA VAL A 288 23.95 5.54 9.47
C VAL A 288 24.08 6.35 8.19
N GLU A 289 24.24 7.65 8.34
CA GLU A 289 24.65 8.58 7.29
C GLU A 289 25.93 9.26 7.74
N HIS A 290 26.98 9.22 6.92
CA HIS A 290 28.27 9.82 7.22
C HIS A 290 28.76 10.67 6.05
N LYS A 291 28.94 11.96 6.29
CA LYS A 291 29.55 12.89 5.33
C LYS A 291 31.04 12.58 5.26
N LEU A 292 31.53 12.16 4.12
CA LEU A 292 32.96 11.97 3.86
C LEU A 292 33.63 13.31 3.59
N ASN A 293 32.93 14.21 2.93
CA ASN A 293 33.24 15.61 2.69
C ASN A 293 31.97 16.36 2.23
N ASP A 294 32.09 17.59 1.77
CA ASP A 294 30.93 18.42 1.36
C ASP A 294 30.13 17.84 0.17
N ASN A 295 30.78 17.02 -0.68
CA ASN A 295 30.19 16.49 -1.90
C ASN A 295 29.81 15.01 -1.80
N TRP A 296 30.30 14.26 -0.81
CA TRP A 296 30.16 12.81 -0.73
C TRP A 296 29.69 12.36 0.64
N LYS A 297 28.75 11.44 0.65
CA LYS A 297 28.29 10.77 1.87
C LYS A 297 28.15 9.26 1.69
N LEU A 298 28.38 8.54 2.76
CA LEU A 298 28.19 7.10 2.89
C LEU A 298 26.90 6.85 3.67
N ASN A 299 26.02 6.01 3.13
CA ASN A 299 24.79 5.59 3.79
C ASN A 299 24.83 4.08 4.03
N ALA A 300 24.54 3.67 5.25
CA ALA A 300 24.32 2.26 5.61
C ALA A 300 22.94 2.13 6.26
N GLY A 301 22.20 1.12 5.84
CA GLY A 301 20.88 0.84 6.39
C GLY A 301 20.67 -0.66 6.61
N TYR A 302 19.97 -1.00 7.68
CA TYR A 302 19.52 -2.36 7.95
C TYR A 302 18.12 -2.32 8.53
N ASN A 303 17.25 -3.20 8.02
CA ASN A 303 15.93 -3.45 8.57
C ASN A 303 15.76 -4.94 8.84
N TYR A 304 15.27 -5.26 10.03
CA TYR A 304 14.71 -6.56 10.37
C TYR A 304 13.22 -6.40 10.56
N ALA A 305 12.42 -7.16 9.80
CA ALA A 305 10.97 -7.22 9.95
C ALA A 305 10.54 -8.66 10.20
N ARG A 306 9.75 -8.89 11.25
CA ARG A 306 9.09 -10.16 11.52
C ARG A 306 7.59 -9.97 11.55
N TYR A 307 6.87 -10.85 10.90
CA TYR A 307 5.42 -10.92 10.87
C TYR A 307 4.96 -12.32 11.24
N GLU A 308 4.44 -12.48 12.45
CA GLU A 308 3.78 -13.69 12.91
C GLU A 308 2.27 -13.50 12.86
N TYR A 309 1.54 -14.47 12.35
CA TYR A 309 0.10 -14.42 12.33
C TYR A 309 -0.52 -15.80 12.48
N PHE A 310 -1.75 -15.81 12.97
CA PHE A 310 -2.65 -16.95 12.94
C PHE A 310 -4.02 -16.48 12.49
N TYR A 311 -4.64 -17.20 11.57
CA TYR A 311 -6.05 -17.00 11.26
C TYR A 311 -6.83 -18.29 11.28
N HIS A 312 -8.12 -18.14 11.59
CA HIS A 312 -9.14 -19.17 11.51
C HIS A 312 -10.34 -18.60 10.76
N GLN A 313 -10.93 -19.39 9.86
CA GLN A 313 -12.16 -19.01 9.17
C GLN A 313 -13.04 -20.21 8.84
N ALA A 314 -14.35 -20.02 8.89
CA ALA A 314 -15.34 -20.87 8.23
C ALA A 314 -15.66 -20.25 6.86
N ARG A 315 -14.90 -20.66 5.83
CA ARG A 315 -14.98 -20.10 4.48
C ARG A 315 -16.22 -20.62 3.75
N ILE A 316 -17.00 -19.72 3.14
CA ILE A 316 -18.13 -20.09 2.28
C ILE A 316 -17.60 -20.77 1.02
N THR A 317 -18.10 -21.95 0.72
CA THR A 317 -17.73 -22.75 -0.46
C THR A 317 -18.84 -22.85 -1.48
N ASN A 318 -20.11 -22.72 -1.06
CA ASN A 318 -21.29 -22.70 -1.93
C ASN A 318 -22.44 -21.93 -1.28
N ILE A 319 -23.32 -21.34 -2.08
CA ILE A 319 -24.61 -20.78 -1.65
C ILE A 319 -25.71 -21.35 -2.54
N ASN A 320 -26.67 -22.02 -1.92
CA ASN A 320 -27.89 -22.45 -2.58
C ASN A 320 -28.99 -21.44 -2.31
N VAL A 321 -29.35 -20.66 -3.35
CA VAL A 321 -30.35 -19.60 -3.25
C VAL A 321 -31.77 -20.14 -3.08
N ASN A 322 -32.06 -21.37 -3.56
CA ASN A 322 -33.38 -21.96 -3.49
C ASN A 322 -33.67 -22.48 -2.08
N THR A 323 -32.71 -23.15 -1.43
CA THR A 323 -32.83 -23.64 -0.06
C THR A 323 -32.43 -22.59 0.97
N ARG A 324 -31.93 -21.43 0.53
CA ARG A 324 -31.44 -20.35 1.41
C ARG A 324 -30.35 -20.83 2.38
N THR A 325 -29.41 -21.64 1.89
CA THR A 325 -28.31 -22.21 2.68
C THR A 325 -26.93 -21.90 2.09
N ALA A 326 -25.95 -21.67 2.95
CA ALA A 326 -24.55 -21.56 2.57
C ALA A 326 -23.75 -22.71 3.18
N ARG A 327 -22.95 -23.40 2.35
CA ARG A 327 -21.99 -24.42 2.79
C ARG A 327 -20.65 -23.78 3.07
N ARG A 328 -19.98 -24.25 4.14
CA ARG A 328 -18.72 -23.71 4.60
C ARG A 328 -17.67 -24.80 4.76
N ALA A 329 -16.39 -24.40 4.76
CA ALA A 329 -15.26 -25.24 5.14
C ALA A 329 -14.37 -24.46 6.10
N ILE A 330 -13.76 -25.14 7.06
CA ILE A 330 -12.76 -24.53 7.94
C ILE A 330 -11.44 -24.40 7.17
N GLU A 331 -10.83 -23.25 7.31
CA GLU A 331 -9.47 -22.98 6.89
C GLU A 331 -8.74 -22.30 8.05
N GLN A 332 -7.57 -22.80 8.42
CA GLN A 332 -6.69 -22.12 9.37
C GLN A 332 -5.25 -22.20 8.91
N GLN A 333 -4.46 -21.20 9.30
CA GLN A 333 -3.05 -21.16 8.99
C GLN A 333 -2.31 -20.33 10.03
N ARG A 334 -1.13 -20.80 10.42
CA ARG A 334 -0.12 -19.99 11.09
C ARG A 334 0.96 -19.62 10.07
N GLY A 335 1.47 -18.40 10.16
CA GLY A 335 2.61 -17.95 9.37
C GLY A 335 3.64 -17.24 10.23
N ASP A 336 4.91 -17.43 9.89
CA ASP A 336 6.05 -16.67 10.40
C ASP A 336 6.88 -16.23 9.19
N GLN A 337 6.96 -14.91 8.99
CA GLN A 337 7.77 -14.34 7.94
C GLN A 337 8.81 -13.41 8.54
N ARG A 338 10.06 -13.61 8.15
CA ARG A 338 11.22 -12.85 8.60
C ARG A 338 11.94 -12.27 7.39
N VAL A 339 12.14 -10.96 7.39
CA VAL A 339 12.85 -10.24 6.34
C VAL A 339 14.04 -9.54 6.99
N HIS A 340 15.21 -9.80 6.47
CA HIS A 340 16.43 -9.04 6.75
C HIS A 340 16.77 -8.32 5.47
N SER A 341 16.88 -7.01 5.49
CA SER A 341 17.32 -6.22 4.33
C SER A 341 18.37 -5.21 4.76
N GLY A 342 19.41 -5.08 3.96
CA GLY A 342 20.50 -4.16 4.21
C GLY A 342 20.97 -3.48 2.94
N THR A 343 21.49 -2.27 3.09
CA THR A 343 22.07 -1.47 2.01
C THR A 343 23.31 -0.76 2.50
N LEU A 344 24.30 -0.65 1.62
CA LEU A 344 25.45 0.22 1.77
C LEU A 344 25.66 0.95 0.46
N ASN A 345 25.65 2.28 0.49
CA ASN A 345 25.85 3.07 -0.73
C ASN A 345 26.63 4.34 -0.46
N ILE A 346 27.29 4.82 -1.50
CA ILE A 346 27.90 6.13 -1.56
C ILE A 346 27.05 7.01 -2.48
N VAL A 347 26.74 8.21 -2.01
CA VAL A 347 26.00 9.23 -2.77
C VAL A 347 26.86 10.47 -2.84
N GLY A 348 26.89 11.12 -3.99
CA GLY A 348 27.66 12.34 -4.10
C GLY A 348 27.46 13.11 -5.39
N GLU A 349 28.11 14.26 -5.42
CA GLU A 349 28.10 15.18 -6.54
C GLU A 349 29.52 15.38 -7.05
N PHE A 350 29.69 15.39 -8.36
CA PHE A 350 30.97 15.68 -9.02
C PHE A 350 30.76 16.33 -10.39
N GLY A 351 31.81 16.96 -10.92
CA GLY A 351 31.79 17.59 -12.24
C GLY A 351 32.69 16.87 -13.22
N ILE A 352 32.24 16.73 -14.48
CA ILE A 352 33.05 16.34 -15.62
C ILE A 352 33.00 17.50 -16.65
N GLY A 353 34.05 18.27 -16.71
CA GLY A 353 34.01 19.52 -17.47
C GLY A 353 32.94 20.46 -16.89
N ASN A 354 31.98 20.88 -17.72
CA ASN A 354 30.87 21.73 -17.31
C ASN A 354 29.59 20.92 -16.89
N ILE A 355 29.67 19.60 -16.85
CA ILE A 355 28.53 18.72 -16.53
C ILE A 355 28.59 18.41 -15.06
N ALA A 356 27.56 18.83 -14.32
CA ALA A 356 27.34 18.40 -12.93
C ALA A 356 26.66 17.03 -12.91
N ASN A 357 27.07 16.16 -11.99
CA ASN A 357 26.55 14.81 -11.86
C ASN A 357 26.10 14.55 -10.43
N ARG A 358 24.96 13.88 -10.26
CA ARG A 358 24.49 13.29 -9.01
C ARG A 358 24.55 11.78 -9.12
N PHE A 359 25.36 11.18 -8.28
CA PHE A 359 25.78 9.79 -8.40
C PHE A 359 25.38 8.98 -7.17
N VAL A 360 24.97 7.74 -7.39
CA VAL A 360 24.84 6.74 -6.34
C VAL A 360 25.39 5.40 -6.82
N ALA A 361 26.20 4.75 -5.99
CA ALA A 361 26.61 3.37 -6.19
C ALA A 361 26.49 2.62 -4.86
N GLY A 362 26.11 1.34 -4.93
CA GLY A 362 25.92 0.59 -3.71
C GLY A 362 25.66 -0.89 -3.90
N VAL A 363 25.50 -1.55 -2.75
CA VAL A 363 25.13 -2.94 -2.62
C VAL A 363 23.92 -3.09 -1.71
N ASP A 364 23.02 -4.00 -2.09
CA ASP A 364 21.85 -4.36 -1.27
C ASP A 364 21.86 -5.88 -1.07
N ALA A 365 21.46 -6.31 0.12
CA ALA A 365 21.24 -7.72 0.41
C ALA A 365 19.90 -7.90 1.12
N MET A 366 19.19 -8.98 0.75
CA MET A 366 17.94 -9.35 1.40
C MET A 366 17.88 -10.85 1.67
N ARG A 367 17.29 -11.22 2.80
CA ARG A 367 16.87 -12.58 3.11
C ARG A 367 15.43 -12.55 3.61
N ASN A 368 14.53 -13.11 2.81
CA ASN A 368 13.10 -13.22 3.10
C ASN A 368 12.76 -14.70 3.33
N MET A 369 12.41 -15.04 4.55
CA MET A 369 12.03 -16.40 4.95
C MET A 369 10.56 -16.40 5.33
N ARG A 370 9.75 -17.16 4.61
CA ARG A 370 8.33 -17.35 4.89
C ARG A 370 8.05 -18.81 5.17
N ASP A 371 7.64 -19.09 6.39
CA ASP A 371 7.25 -20.40 6.87
C ASP A 371 5.77 -20.39 7.25
N LEU A 372 4.99 -21.30 6.68
CA LEU A 372 3.55 -21.45 6.90
C LEU A 372 3.25 -22.83 7.48
N GLY A 373 2.37 -22.88 8.47
CA GLY A 373 1.88 -24.14 9.01
C GLY A 373 1.74 -24.15 10.55
N PRO A 374 0.98 -25.07 11.09
CA PRO A 374 0.18 -26.03 10.33
C PRO A 374 -0.98 -25.36 9.57
N ILE A 375 -1.20 -25.85 8.34
CA ILE A 375 -2.32 -25.42 7.48
C ILE A 375 -3.40 -26.50 7.57
N TYR A 376 -4.63 -26.09 7.84
CA TYR A 376 -5.80 -26.93 7.74
C TYR A 376 -6.79 -26.37 6.72
N ASN A 377 -7.38 -27.23 5.91
CA ASN A 377 -8.49 -26.88 5.04
C ASN A 377 -9.37 -28.12 4.86
N GLY A 378 -10.61 -28.06 5.37
CA GLY A 378 -11.51 -29.21 5.33
C GLY A 378 -12.94 -28.92 5.77
N GLY A 379 -13.79 -29.89 5.63
CA GLY A 379 -15.18 -29.84 6.12
C GLY A 379 -15.26 -29.92 7.64
N PHE A 380 -16.42 -29.58 8.18
CA PHE A 380 -16.77 -29.72 9.59
C PHE A 380 -18.25 -30.09 9.76
N THR A 381 -18.61 -30.61 10.94
CA THR A 381 -19.99 -30.93 11.27
C THR A 381 -20.84 -29.66 11.29
N ASN A 382 -22.06 -29.70 10.75
CA ASN A 382 -22.96 -28.55 10.61
C ASN A 382 -22.36 -27.41 9.78
N SER A 383 -21.67 -27.77 8.71
CA SER A 383 -21.05 -26.79 7.79
C SER A 383 -22.06 -25.90 7.05
N ASP A 384 -23.31 -26.36 6.91
CA ASP A 384 -24.38 -25.61 6.25
C ASP A 384 -25.06 -24.65 7.24
N ILE A 385 -25.30 -23.42 6.80
CA ILE A 385 -25.93 -22.34 7.59
C ILE A 385 -27.05 -21.70 6.79
N ASN A 386 -28.19 -21.43 7.46
CA ASN A 386 -29.27 -20.66 6.83
C ASN A 386 -28.84 -19.20 6.64
N ILE A 387 -28.97 -18.65 5.43
CA ILE A 387 -28.48 -17.30 5.13
C ILE A 387 -29.40 -16.18 5.65
N ASP A 388 -30.67 -16.49 5.93
CA ASP A 388 -31.64 -15.53 6.46
C ASP A 388 -31.64 -15.49 7.98
N ASN A 389 -31.47 -16.65 8.60
CA ASN A 389 -31.43 -16.78 10.06
C ASN A 389 -30.24 -17.66 10.49
N PRO A 390 -29.01 -17.13 10.43
CA PRO A 390 -27.82 -17.92 10.70
C PRO A 390 -27.68 -18.30 12.16
N VAL A 391 -27.38 -19.59 12.42
CA VAL A 391 -27.00 -20.12 13.72
C VAL A 391 -25.51 -20.41 13.69
N TYR A 392 -24.76 -19.74 14.55
CA TYR A 392 -23.29 -19.81 14.60
C TYR A 392 -22.88 -20.86 15.65
N THR A 393 -21.87 -21.65 15.33
CA THR A 393 -21.41 -22.79 16.15
C THR A 393 -19.98 -22.68 16.63
N ASN A 394 -19.22 -21.67 16.13
CA ASN A 394 -17.81 -21.46 16.44
C ASN A 394 -16.97 -22.75 16.29
N PRO A 395 -16.97 -23.38 15.13
CA PRO A 395 -16.27 -24.65 14.94
C PRO A 395 -14.75 -24.45 15.13
N VAL A 396 -14.09 -25.46 15.68
CA VAL A 396 -12.63 -25.49 15.85
C VAL A 396 -12.07 -26.53 14.89
N SER A 397 -10.95 -26.22 14.25
CA SER A 397 -10.25 -27.17 13.39
C SER A 397 -9.69 -28.32 14.21
N PRO A 398 -9.80 -29.57 13.74
CA PRO A 398 -9.00 -30.65 14.29
C PRO A 398 -7.52 -30.37 14.11
N VAL A 399 -6.70 -30.68 15.11
CA VAL A 399 -5.25 -30.36 15.13
C VAL A 399 -4.47 -31.19 14.11
N SER A 400 -5.02 -32.28 13.61
CA SER A 400 -4.34 -33.21 12.69
C SER A 400 -4.68 -32.92 11.24
N ASN A 401 -3.69 -32.40 10.49
CA ASN A 401 -3.75 -32.38 9.04
C ASN A 401 -2.83 -33.49 8.50
N THR A 402 -3.40 -34.52 7.92
CA THR A 402 -2.68 -35.64 7.30
C THR A 402 -2.27 -35.37 5.86
N ASN A 403 -2.61 -34.16 5.32
CA ASN A 403 -2.32 -33.80 3.96
C ASN A 403 -0.85 -33.40 3.77
N GLY A 404 -0.21 -33.78 2.67
CA GLY A 404 1.16 -33.42 2.30
C GLY A 404 1.45 -31.94 2.17
N ASN A 405 0.45 -31.06 2.47
CA ASN A 405 0.52 -29.59 2.43
C ASN A 405 0.40 -28.95 3.82
N ALA A 406 0.64 -29.68 4.90
CA ALA A 406 0.48 -29.12 6.25
C ALA A 406 1.42 -27.95 6.51
N TYR A 407 2.60 -27.94 5.87
CA TYR A 407 3.60 -26.89 5.98
C TYR A 407 4.06 -26.45 4.60
N GLN A 408 4.29 -25.15 4.44
CA GLN A 408 4.85 -24.55 3.23
C GLN A 408 5.97 -23.59 3.61
N TYR A 409 6.97 -23.47 2.76
CA TYR A 409 8.07 -22.51 2.94
C TYR A 409 8.47 -21.90 1.61
N ASN A 410 8.94 -20.66 1.68
CA ASN A 410 9.51 -19.94 0.55
C ASN A 410 10.59 -19.01 1.10
N HIS A 411 11.84 -19.36 0.80
CA HIS A 411 13.02 -18.64 1.24
C HIS A 411 13.69 -18.03 0.03
N LEU A 412 13.88 -16.72 0.05
CA LEU A 412 14.52 -15.96 -1.01
C LEU A 412 15.68 -15.17 -0.42
N LYS A 413 16.86 -15.30 -1.00
CA LYS A 413 18.02 -14.46 -0.73
C LYS A 413 18.38 -13.70 -1.99
N THR A 414 18.81 -12.46 -1.84
CA THR A 414 19.26 -11.62 -2.94
C THR A 414 20.51 -10.85 -2.57
N LEU A 415 21.32 -10.56 -3.58
CA LEU A 415 22.45 -9.66 -3.50
C LEU A 415 22.50 -8.85 -4.78
N GLY A 416 22.36 -7.54 -4.65
CA GLY A 416 22.39 -6.62 -5.78
C GLY A 416 23.53 -5.63 -5.69
N VAL A 417 24.18 -5.36 -6.80
CA VAL A 417 25.14 -4.27 -6.97
C VAL A 417 24.59 -3.30 -7.99
N TYR A 418 24.56 -2.02 -7.68
CA TYR A 418 23.96 -1.02 -8.56
C TYR A 418 24.78 0.26 -8.62
N VAL A 419 24.58 0.96 -9.74
CA VAL A 419 25.10 2.30 -9.99
C VAL A 419 24.05 3.11 -10.75
N GLN A 420 23.89 4.37 -10.39
CA GLN A 420 23.09 5.33 -11.15
C GLN A 420 23.79 6.69 -11.17
N ASP A 421 23.75 7.32 -12.31
CA ASP A 421 24.20 8.69 -12.50
C ASP A 421 23.11 9.55 -13.12
N THR A 422 23.01 10.80 -12.65
CA THR A 422 22.12 11.82 -13.17
C THR A 422 22.99 13.01 -13.59
N ALA A 423 23.19 13.15 -14.88
CA ALA A 423 24.04 14.16 -15.49
C ALA A 423 23.21 15.37 -15.92
N TYR A 424 23.56 16.56 -15.43
CA TYR A 424 23.00 17.86 -15.84
C TYR A 424 23.81 18.38 -17.03
N LEU A 425 23.42 17.93 -18.24
CA LEU A 425 24.16 18.28 -19.48
C LEU A 425 24.09 19.77 -19.78
N THR A 426 22.95 20.38 -19.46
CA THR A 426 22.73 21.85 -19.48
C THR A 426 21.71 22.17 -18.37
N ASP A 427 21.43 23.46 -18.14
CA ASP A 427 20.37 23.91 -17.22
C ASP A 427 18.97 23.29 -17.56
N SER A 428 18.77 22.97 -18.84
CA SER A 428 17.49 22.44 -19.36
C SER A 428 17.48 20.94 -19.60
N VAL A 429 18.63 20.28 -19.78
CA VAL A 429 18.71 18.88 -20.19
C VAL A 429 19.38 18.03 -19.12
N ILE A 430 18.64 17.08 -18.57
CA ILE A 430 19.12 16.16 -17.56
C ILE A 430 18.95 14.73 -18.10
N VAL A 431 19.96 13.89 -17.94
CA VAL A 431 19.95 12.47 -18.36
C VAL A 431 20.29 11.60 -17.16
N THR A 432 19.48 10.57 -16.92
CA THR A 432 19.73 9.59 -15.87
C THR A 432 19.95 8.22 -16.48
N GLY A 433 21.05 7.57 -16.12
CA GLY A 433 21.36 6.17 -16.47
C GLY A 433 21.62 5.34 -15.24
N GLY A 434 21.12 4.12 -15.20
CA GLY A 434 21.33 3.20 -14.09
C GLY A 434 21.47 1.75 -14.53
N LEU A 435 22.34 1.02 -13.83
CA LEU A 435 22.61 -0.40 -14.03
C LEU A 435 22.55 -1.11 -12.67
N ARG A 436 22.03 -2.34 -12.66
CA ARG A 436 22.05 -3.25 -11.52
C ARG A 436 22.30 -4.68 -11.98
N TYR A 437 23.18 -5.37 -11.31
CA TYR A 437 23.25 -6.82 -11.36
C TYR A 437 22.65 -7.37 -10.07
N GLU A 438 21.60 -8.19 -10.20
CA GLU A 438 20.92 -8.85 -9.09
C GLU A 438 21.11 -10.34 -9.16
N TYR A 439 21.68 -10.92 -8.13
CA TYR A 439 21.75 -12.37 -7.88
C TYR A 439 20.65 -12.77 -6.91
N PHE A 440 20.02 -13.92 -7.14
CA PHE A 440 19.05 -14.50 -6.21
C PHE A 440 19.27 -16.01 -6.04
N ASP A 441 18.89 -16.48 -4.84
CA ASP A 441 18.83 -17.87 -4.42
C ASP A 441 17.47 -18.12 -3.79
N GLN A 442 16.66 -19.00 -4.39
CA GLN A 442 15.30 -19.26 -3.95
C GLN A 442 15.04 -20.75 -3.75
N PHE A 443 14.58 -21.08 -2.53
CA PHE A 443 14.19 -22.41 -2.15
C PHE A 443 12.75 -22.38 -1.63
N ALA A 444 11.83 -23.13 -2.28
CA ALA A 444 10.44 -23.20 -1.88
C ALA A 444 9.88 -24.61 -2.02
N GLY A 445 8.95 -24.95 -1.14
CA GLY A 445 8.33 -26.26 -1.12
C GLY A 445 7.35 -26.47 0.01
N ARG A 446 7.06 -27.74 0.30
CA ARG A 446 6.06 -28.15 1.28
C ARG A 446 6.42 -29.48 1.95
N HIS A 447 5.77 -29.80 3.06
CA HIS A 447 5.79 -31.13 3.66
C HIS A 447 4.53 -31.43 4.47
N GLY A 448 4.23 -32.69 4.69
CA GLY A 448 3.18 -33.14 5.59
C GLY A 448 3.61 -33.07 7.06
N LEU A 449 2.67 -33.38 7.97
CA LEU A 449 2.96 -33.50 9.39
C LEU A 449 3.95 -34.69 9.61
N GLY A 450 5.11 -34.41 10.24
CA GLY A 450 6.17 -35.39 10.45
C GLY A 450 6.97 -35.75 9.17
N GLY A 451 6.67 -35.12 8.04
CA GLY A 451 7.38 -35.36 6.76
C GLY A 451 8.65 -34.54 6.62
N THR A 452 9.54 -34.99 5.72
CA THR A 452 10.75 -34.26 5.31
C THR A 452 10.38 -33.10 4.40
N ARG A 453 11.11 -31.99 4.48
CA ARG A 453 10.98 -30.88 3.55
C ARG A 453 11.34 -31.34 2.13
N THR A 454 10.45 -31.12 1.17
CA THR A 454 10.69 -31.37 -0.25
C THR A 454 10.64 -30.06 -1.00
N GLY A 455 11.74 -29.69 -1.68
CA GLY A 455 11.81 -28.50 -2.53
C GLY A 455 11.14 -28.76 -3.87
N ASN A 456 10.15 -27.94 -4.23
CA ASN A 456 9.62 -27.87 -5.60
C ASN A 456 10.30 -26.74 -6.40
N THR A 457 10.96 -25.84 -5.71
CA THR A 457 11.80 -24.76 -6.26
C THR A 457 13.14 -24.81 -5.53
N ASP A 458 14.21 -24.99 -6.30
CA ASP A 458 15.60 -24.82 -5.86
C ASP A 458 16.34 -24.20 -7.03
N GLN A 459 16.51 -22.90 -6.99
CA GLN A 459 17.06 -22.17 -8.12
C GLN A 459 17.91 -20.99 -7.66
N HIS A 460 18.95 -20.73 -8.41
CA HIS A 460 19.78 -19.55 -8.30
C HIS A 460 20.09 -19.00 -9.69
N ASP A 461 20.07 -17.72 -9.86
CA ASP A 461 20.37 -17.05 -11.13
C ASP A 461 20.71 -15.58 -10.88
N GLY A 462 21.13 -14.88 -11.92
CA GLY A 462 21.43 -13.45 -11.90
C GLY A 462 20.85 -12.72 -13.10
N LYS A 463 20.48 -11.46 -12.88
CA LYS A 463 19.90 -10.61 -13.93
C LYS A 463 20.58 -9.25 -13.95
N LEU A 464 21.03 -8.85 -15.15
CA LEU A 464 21.40 -7.47 -15.41
C LEU A 464 20.15 -6.66 -15.77
N LEU A 465 19.96 -5.55 -15.08
CA LEU A 465 18.84 -4.62 -15.24
C LEU A 465 19.39 -3.24 -15.56
N TYR A 466 18.66 -2.50 -16.38
CA TYR A 466 19.02 -1.13 -16.72
C TYR A 466 17.82 -0.20 -16.79
N GLN A 467 18.09 1.06 -16.57
CA GLN A 467 17.17 2.16 -16.80
C GLN A 467 17.87 3.29 -17.52
N LEU A 468 17.11 4.02 -18.32
CA LEU A 468 17.55 5.22 -18.99
C LEU A 468 16.41 6.22 -19.03
N GLY A 469 16.68 7.47 -18.67
CA GLY A 469 15.69 8.51 -18.71
C GLY A 469 16.28 9.87 -19.03
N ALA A 470 15.44 10.76 -19.49
CA ALA A 470 15.80 12.14 -19.76
C ALA A 470 14.71 13.09 -19.27
N VAL A 471 15.12 14.27 -18.81
CA VAL A 471 14.24 15.37 -18.45
C VAL A 471 14.64 16.58 -19.27
N TYR A 472 13.64 17.30 -19.80
CA TYR A 472 13.82 18.59 -20.44
C TYR A 472 13.01 19.64 -19.70
N LYS A 473 13.70 20.64 -19.14
CA LYS A 473 13.10 21.78 -18.42
C LYS A 473 12.87 22.92 -19.41
N PHE A 474 11.62 23.27 -19.65
CA PHE A 474 11.23 24.44 -20.44
C PHE A 474 11.42 25.72 -19.65
N THR A 475 11.15 25.64 -18.35
CA THR A 475 11.34 26.71 -17.35
C THR A 475 11.81 26.04 -16.04
N PRO A 476 12.24 26.79 -15.02
CA PRO A 476 12.53 26.21 -13.71
C PRO A 476 11.40 25.39 -13.11
N ASP A 477 10.14 25.68 -13.46
CA ASP A 477 8.92 25.10 -12.90
C ASP A 477 8.28 24.03 -13.79
N ILE A 478 8.64 23.95 -15.09
CA ILE A 478 8.00 23.06 -16.07
C ILE A 478 9.04 22.14 -16.67
N ALA A 479 8.83 20.84 -16.51
CA ALA A 479 9.68 19.80 -17.08
C ALA A 479 8.86 18.75 -17.82
N THR A 480 9.42 18.19 -18.88
CA THR A 480 8.95 16.95 -19.51
C THR A 480 9.99 15.86 -19.30
N PHE A 481 9.54 14.62 -19.28
CA PHE A 481 10.44 13.49 -19.10
C PHE A 481 10.02 12.30 -19.96
N ALA A 482 11.00 11.47 -20.25
CA ALA A 482 10.80 10.13 -20.81
C ALA A 482 11.72 9.15 -20.11
N ASN A 483 11.26 7.93 -19.86
CA ASN A 483 12.10 6.86 -19.33
C ASN A 483 11.80 5.49 -19.92
N TYR A 484 12.81 4.64 -19.88
CA TYR A 484 12.73 3.22 -20.04
C TYR A 484 13.32 2.56 -18.79
N ALA A 485 12.61 1.58 -18.22
CA ALA A 485 13.07 0.85 -17.05
C ALA A 485 12.65 -0.63 -17.09
N GLU A 486 13.45 -1.48 -16.45
CA GLU A 486 13.20 -2.90 -16.34
C GLU A 486 12.97 -3.33 -14.90
N SER A 487 12.20 -4.41 -14.74
CA SER A 487 12.05 -5.14 -13.48
C SER A 487 12.05 -6.64 -13.70
N PHE A 488 12.33 -7.38 -12.63
CA PHE A 488 12.16 -8.82 -12.66
C PHE A 488 11.76 -9.34 -11.27
N ARG A 489 11.14 -10.53 -11.28
CA ARG A 489 10.75 -11.21 -10.06
C ARG A 489 10.87 -12.73 -10.24
N PRO A 490 11.69 -13.44 -9.42
CA PRO A 490 11.73 -14.89 -9.40
C PRO A 490 10.36 -15.48 -9.07
N GLN A 491 10.04 -16.60 -9.68
CA GLN A 491 8.83 -17.34 -9.43
C GLN A 491 9.11 -18.57 -8.58
N SER A 492 8.15 -19.00 -7.78
CA SER A 492 8.27 -20.19 -6.94
C SER A 492 7.04 -21.08 -7.05
N ALA A 493 7.27 -22.37 -7.19
CA ALA A 493 6.26 -23.41 -7.10
C ALA A 493 6.32 -24.05 -5.71
N ILE A 494 5.38 -23.71 -4.83
CA ILE A 494 5.30 -24.29 -3.47
C ILE A 494 4.57 -25.62 -3.49
N ALA A 495 3.45 -25.70 -4.20
CA ALA A 495 2.52 -26.82 -4.21
C ALA A 495 2.44 -27.54 -5.55
N ALA A 496 3.25 -27.15 -6.52
CA ALA A 496 3.22 -27.64 -7.89
C ALA A 496 4.62 -28.06 -8.37
N THR A 497 4.69 -29.05 -9.24
CA THR A 497 5.88 -29.33 -10.02
C THR A 497 6.09 -28.24 -11.09
N VAL A 498 7.28 -28.14 -11.64
CA VAL A 498 7.61 -27.17 -12.69
C VAL A 498 7.79 -27.92 -14.00
N ASP A 499 7.04 -27.53 -15.01
CA ASP A 499 7.04 -28.24 -16.30
C ASP A 499 8.22 -27.85 -17.22
N SER A 500 8.75 -26.64 -17.12
CA SER A 500 9.72 -26.11 -18.11
C SER A 500 10.75 -25.12 -17.56
N GLY A 501 11.28 -25.37 -16.36
CA GLY A 501 12.21 -24.45 -15.70
C GLY A 501 11.52 -23.14 -15.25
N LEU A 502 11.93 -22.62 -14.10
CA LEU A 502 11.35 -21.40 -13.52
C LEU A 502 12.05 -20.17 -14.11
N LYS A 503 11.49 -19.60 -15.18
CA LYS A 503 11.95 -18.29 -15.66
C LYS A 503 11.37 -17.19 -14.76
N PRO A 504 12.16 -16.19 -14.35
CA PRO A 504 11.63 -15.02 -13.65
C PRO A 504 10.59 -14.28 -14.50
N GLU A 505 9.58 -13.71 -13.85
CA GLU A 505 8.75 -12.69 -14.48
C GLU A 505 9.62 -11.47 -14.80
N GLU A 506 9.44 -10.91 -15.99
CA GLU A 506 10.18 -9.73 -16.48
C GLU A 506 9.20 -8.61 -16.82
N GLY A 507 9.49 -7.40 -16.38
CA GLY A 507 8.76 -6.20 -16.72
C GLY A 507 9.62 -5.23 -17.51
N LYS A 508 9.03 -4.64 -18.56
CA LYS A 508 9.63 -3.54 -19.33
C LYS A 508 8.62 -2.40 -19.41
N SER A 509 9.05 -1.21 -19.09
CA SER A 509 8.21 -0.02 -19.12
C SER A 509 8.81 1.07 -19.96
N PHE A 510 7.93 1.76 -20.67
CA PHE A 510 8.20 3.06 -21.27
C PHE A 510 7.19 4.06 -20.72
N GLU A 511 7.67 5.22 -20.29
CA GLU A 511 6.87 6.30 -19.72
C GLU A 511 7.30 7.63 -20.32
N ILE A 512 6.33 8.51 -20.58
CA ILE A 512 6.54 9.90 -20.95
C ILE A 512 5.58 10.77 -20.14
N GLY A 513 6.03 11.92 -19.69
CA GLY A 513 5.18 12.80 -18.88
C GLY A 513 5.67 14.25 -18.84
N ALA A 514 4.88 15.05 -18.14
CA ALA A 514 5.18 16.43 -17.82
C ALA A 514 4.94 16.68 -16.33
N LYS A 515 5.78 17.52 -15.75
CA LYS A 515 5.71 17.97 -14.35
C LYS A 515 5.66 19.48 -14.32
N TYR A 516 4.90 19.99 -13.39
CA TYR A 516 4.85 21.37 -12.99
C TYR A 516 5.03 21.48 -11.48
N GLU A 517 5.89 22.36 -11.04
CA GLU A 517 6.15 22.62 -9.63
C GLU A 517 6.46 24.10 -9.44
N ASN A 518 5.67 24.81 -8.64
CA ASN A 518 5.96 26.17 -8.20
C ASN A 518 5.90 26.24 -6.65
N ALA A 519 5.78 27.43 -6.08
CA ALA A 519 5.72 27.64 -4.65
C ALA A 519 4.45 27.05 -4.00
N ASP A 520 3.34 26.96 -4.74
CA ASP A 520 2.01 26.67 -4.22
C ASP A 520 1.53 25.27 -4.51
N PHE A 521 1.81 24.72 -5.69
CA PHE A 521 1.35 23.40 -6.07
C PHE A 521 2.28 22.66 -7.02
N ASN A 522 2.12 21.35 -7.05
CA ASN A 522 2.78 20.48 -8.02
C ASN A 522 1.73 19.63 -8.78
N ALA A 523 2.01 19.43 -10.06
CA ALA A 523 1.19 18.59 -10.93
C ALA A 523 2.07 17.66 -11.77
N THR A 524 1.56 16.46 -12.04
CA THR A 524 2.21 15.49 -12.92
C THR A 524 1.16 14.87 -13.84
N VAL A 525 1.48 14.80 -15.12
CA VAL A 525 0.73 14.00 -16.11
C VAL A 525 1.69 12.98 -16.69
N SER A 526 1.30 11.71 -16.75
CA SER A 526 2.11 10.67 -17.37
C SER A 526 1.31 9.73 -18.25
N LEU A 527 1.96 9.24 -19.30
CA LEU A 527 1.50 8.18 -20.19
C LEU A 527 2.46 7.01 -20.00
N PHE A 528 1.93 5.83 -19.70
CA PHE A 528 2.76 4.65 -19.46
C PHE A 528 2.35 3.46 -20.33
N ASN A 529 3.33 2.62 -20.65
CA ASN A 529 3.15 1.28 -21.22
C ASN A 529 4.08 0.31 -20.51
N ILE A 530 3.52 -0.71 -19.88
CA ILE A 530 4.25 -1.75 -19.15
C ILE A 530 3.91 -3.10 -19.77
N ASP A 531 4.92 -3.83 -20.23
CA ASP A 531 4.83 -5.22 -20.67
C ASP A 531 5.42 -6.14 -19.59
N LYS A 532 4.64 -7.13 -19.16
CA LYS A 532 5.06 -8.19 -18.23
C LYS A 532 5.04 -9.53 -18.95
N ARG A 533 6.17 -10.25 -18.90
CA ARG A 533 6.37 -11.55 -19.56
C ARG A 533 6.64 -12.65 -18.54
N ASN A 534 6.61 -13.89 -19.02
CA ASN A 534 6.85 -15.09 -18.21
C ASN A 534 5.87 -15.18 -17.02
N VAL A 535 4.63 -14.76 -17.22
CA VAL A 535 3.61 -14.82 -16.15
C VAL A 535 3.24 -16.28 -15.90
N GLY A 536 3.47 -16.74 -14.67
CA GLY A 536 3.18 -18.11 -14.26
C GLY A 536 1.74 -18.29 -13.78
N GLU A 537 1.14 -19.42 -14.15
CA GLU A 537 -0.16 -19.86 -13.66
C GLU A 537 -0.08 -21.30 -13.14
N THR A 538 -0.62 -21.55 -11.96
CA THR A 538 -0.71 -22.91 -11.40
C THR A 538 -1.85 -23.65 -12.06
N ILE A 539 -1.57 -24.77 -12.68
CA ILE A 539 -2.50 -25.66 -13.36
C ILE A 539 -2.70 -26.92 -12.52
N GLY A 540 -3.96 -27.33 -12.35
CA GLY A 540 -4.31 -28.50 -11.53
C GLY A 540 -4.34 -28.19 -10.03
N THR A 541 -4.55 -29.22 -9.24
CA THR A 541 -4.61 -29.16 -7.76
C THR A 541 -3.94 -30.39 -7.14
N GLY A 542 -3.51 -30.23 -5.87
CA GLY A 542 -2.92 -31.34 -5.11
C GLY A 542 -1.59 -31.83 -5.70
N ALA A 543 -1.41 -33.15 -5.80
CA ALA A 543 -0.18 -33.77 -6.28
C ALA A 543 0.06 -33.57 -7.77
N ASN A 544 -0.98 -33.31 -8.55
CA ASN A 544 -0.92 -33.14 -10.01
C ASN A 544 -0.85 -31.63 -10.41
N ALA A 545 -0.69 -30.73 -9.45
CA ALA A 545 -0.50 -29.33 -9.76
C ALA A 545 0.88 -29.08 -10.32
N TYR A 546 0.97 -28.23 -11.36
CA TYR A 546 2.23 -27.75 -11.93
C TYR A 546 2.15 -26.25 -12.25
N LEU A 547 3.28 -25.57 -12.21
CA LEU A 547 3.38 -24.17 -12.62
C LEU A 547 3.71 -24.11 -14.10
N ASN A 548 2.87 -23.42 -14.87
CA ASN A 548 3.04 -23.18 -16.28
C ASN A 548 3.42 -21.70 -16.51
N ILE A 549 4.52 -21.45 -17.26
CA ILE A 549 5.08 -20.11 -17.46
C ILE A 549 4.92 -19.71 -18.92
N VAL A 550 3.78 -19.16 -19.28
CA VAL A 550 3.41 -18.93 -20.69
C VAL A 550 2.62 -17.65 -20.93
N GLY A 551 2.50 -16.79 -19.93
CA GLY A 551 1.66 -15.61 -20.04
C GLY A 551 2.44 -14.33 -20.35
N LYS A 552 1.79 -13.43 -21.11
CA LYS A 552 2.19 -12.04 -21.28
C LYS A 552 1.03 -11.11 -20.96
N GLN A 553 1.30 -10.07 -20.21
CA GLN A 553 0.33 -9.06 -19.83
C GLN A 553 0.85 -7.69 -20.23
N ARG A 554 -0.05 -6.77 -20.50
CA ARG A 554 0.27 -5.36 -20.80
C ARG A 554 -0.65 -4.44 -20.04
N SER A 555 -0.09 -3.39 -19.45
CA SER A 555 -0.83 -2.28 -18.89
C SER A 555 -0.42 -0.97 -19.55
N ARG A 556 -1.42 -0.21 -20.00
CA ARG A 556 -1.24 1.12 -20.58
C ARG A 556 -2.21 2.08 -19.93
N GLY A 557 -1.79 3.31 -19.77
CA GLY A 557 -2.68 4.29 -19.17
C GLY A 557 -2.20 5.71 -19.21
N VAL A 558 -3.04 6.54 -18.62
CA VAL A 558 -2.82 7.97 -18.38
C VAL A 558 -3.04 8.22 -16.91
N GLU A 559 -2.16 8.96 -16.29
CA GLU A 559 -2.26 9.38 -14.89
C GLU A 559 -2.13 10.90 -14.78
N PHE A 560 -2.87 11.46 -13.84
CA PHE A 560 -2.81 12.86 -13.48
C PHE A 560 -2.84 12.97 -11.95
N ASP A 561 -1.91 13.71 -11.38
CA ASP A 561 -1.86 14.05 -9.96
C ASP A 561 -1.66 15.56 -9.82
N LEU A 562 -2.38 16.18 -8.87
CA LEU A 562 -2.30 17.62 -8.55
C LEU A 562 -2.44 17.78 -7.04
N ASN A 563 -1.46 18.40 -6.40
CA ASN A 563 -1.46 18.67 -4.96
C ASN A 563 -0.93 20.07 -4.68
N GLY A 564 -1.54 20.76 -3.72
CA GLY A 564 -1.05 22.06 -3.28
C GLY A 564 -2.10 23.01 -2.73
N GLN A 565 -1.79 24.29 -2.79
CA GLN A 565 -2.61 25.40 -2.35
C GLN A 565 -3.20 26.12 -3.58
N LEU A 566 -4.52 26.14 -3.72
CA LEU A 566 -5.21 26.93 -4.75
C LEU A 566 -5.29 28.42 -4.37
N THR A 567 -5.39 28.68 -3.09
CA THR A 567 -5.31 29.99 -2.47
C THR A 567 -4.66 29.84 -1.10
N ASP A 568 -4.29 30.92 -0.43
CA ASP A 568 -3.70 30.88 0.92
C ASP A 568 -4.52 30.04 1.91
N ASN A 569 -5.83 29.92 1.69
CA ASN A 569 -6.74 29.21 2.57
C ASN A 569 -7.25 27.87 2.01
N LEU A 570 -7.07 27.58 0.71
CA LEU A 570 -7.67 26.41 0.05
C LEU A 570 -6.62 25.45 -0.43
N SER A 571 -6.50 24.30 0.23
CA SER A 571 -5.65 23.17 -0.18
C SER A 571 -6.44 22.19 -1.06
N LEU A 572 -5.75 21.60 -2.04
CA LEU A 572 -6.28 20.63 -2.99
C LEU A 572 -5.36 19.41 -3.11
N ALA A 573 -5.97 18.21 -3.11
CA ALA A 573 -5.35 16.98 -3.60
C ALA A 573 -6.31 16.32 -4.59
N ALA A 574 -5.88 16.14 -5.84
CA ALA A 574 -6.68 15.54 -6.89
C ALA A 574 -5.87 14.56 -7.71
N ASN A 575 -6.50 13.47 -8.12
CA ASN A 575 -5.90 12.54 -9.07
C ASN A 575 -6.95 11.93 -10.01
N TYR A 576 -6.46 11.47 -11.17
CA TYR A 576 -7.23 10.68 -12.11
C TYR A 576 -6.33 9.65 -12.78
N THR A 577 -6.90 8.47 -13.04
CA THR A 577 -6.21 7.41 -13.76
C THR A 577 -7.16 6.75 -14.76
N TYR A 578 -6.65 6.53 -15.97
CA TYR A 578 -7.16 5.54 -16.91
C TYR A 578 -6.16 4.40 -17.04
N THR A 579 -6.57 3.14 -16.77
CA THR A 579 -5.73 1.95 -16.87
C THR A 579 -6.38 0.90 -17.77
N ASN A 580 -5.68 0.48 -18.80
CA ASN A 580 -6.07 -0.63 -19.68
C ASN A 580 -5.04 -1.77 -19.54
N ALA A 581 -5.26 -2.62 -18.52
CA ALA A 581 -4.42 -3.78 -18.24
C ALA A 581 -5.06 -5.06 -18.78
N LYS A 582 -4.36 -5.80 -19.66
CA LYS A 582 -4.89 -6.97 -20.36
C LYS A 582 -3.89 -8.13 -20.41
N SER A 583 -4.42 -9.35 -20.46
CA SER A 583 -3.68 -10.53 -20.90
C SER A 583 -3.50 -10.46 -22.42
N LEU A 584 -2.25 -10.60 -22.90
CA LEU A 584 -1.94 -10.63 -24.34
C LEU A 584 -1.68 -12.04 -24.85
N GLU A 585 -1.08 -12.88 -24.00
CA GLU A 585 -0.74 -14.26 -24.30
C GLU A 585 -1.09 -15.12 -23.08
N ASN A 586 -1.69 -16.27 -23.32
CA ASN A 586 -1.94 -17.29 -22.32
C ASN A 586 -2.19 -18.62 -23.04
N GLU A 587 -1.21 -19.52 -23.04
CA GLU A 587 -1.28 -20.77 -23.79
C GLU A 587 -2.29 -21.76 -23.19
N LYS A 588 -2.56 -21.66 -21.88
CA LYS A 588 -3.46 -22.58 -21.19
C LYS A 588 -4.91 -22.09 -21.15
N PHE A 589 -5.09 -20.81 -20.87
CA PHE A 589 -6.41 -20.21 -20.81
C PHE A 589 -6.62 -19.25 -21.99
N LEU A 590 -6.89 -19.81 -23.16
CA LEU A 590 -7.06 -19.03 -24.40
C LEU A 590 -8.12 -17.93 -24.26
N ASN A 591 -9.17 -18.17 -23.49
CA ASN A 591 -10.22 -17.17 -23.22
C ASN A 591 -9.71 -15.95 -22.41
N ALA A 592 -8.55 -16.04 -21.77
CA ALA A 592 -7.96 -14.91 -21.05
C ALA A 592 -7.39 -13.85 -22.00
N VAL A 593 -7.00 -14.24 -23.22
CA VAL A 593 -6.38 -13.34 -24.20
C VAL A 593 -7.33 -12.20 -24.57
N GLY A 594 -6.84 -10.97 -24.48
CA GLY A 594 -7.60 -9.73 -24.69
C GLY A 594 -8.49 -9.29 -23.53
N LYS A 595 -8.66 -10.12 -22.48
CA LYS A 595 -9.45 -9.75 -21.30
C LYS A 595 -8.70 -8.78 -20.38
N GLN A 596 -9.47 -7.89 -19.76
CA GLN A 596 -8.97 -7.02 -18.68
C GLN A 596 -8.47 -7.87 -17.51
N LEU A 597 -7.36 -7.49 -16.89
CA LEU A 597 -6.88 -8.15 -15.69
C LEU A 597 -7.91 -8.03 -14.55
N SER A 598 -8.08 -9.10 -13.77
CA SER A 598 -9.04 -9.15 -12.68
C SER A 598 -8.75 -8.10 -11.60
N GLY A 599 -9.79 -7.42 -11.13
CA GLY A 599 -9.68 -6.45 -10.05
C GLY A 599 -9.07 -5.09 -10.44
N VAL A 600 -8.80 -4.84 -11.72
CA VAL A 600 -8.24 -3.57 -12.20
C VAL A 600 -9.35 -2.67 -12.75
N PRO A 601 -9.70 -1.56 -12.07
CA PRO A 601 -10.62 -0.57 -12.61
C PRO A 601 -10.02 0.17 -13.81
N LYS A 602 -10.84 0.46 -14.82
CA LYS A 602 -10.37 1.29 -15.96
C LYS A 602 -10.21 2.76 -15.59
N HIS A 603 -11.08 3.27 -14.76
CA HIS A 603 -11.11 4.68 -14.37
C HIS A 603 -11.13 4.77 -12.84
N GLN A 604 -10.29 5.61 -12.30
CA GLN A 604 -10.27 5.96 -10.88
C GLN A 604 -10.01 7.46 -10.76
N ALA A 605 -10.59 8.09 -9.75
CA ALA A 605 -10.35 9.49 -9.46
C ALA A 605 -10.53 9.76 -7.97
N SER A 606 -9.83 10.73 -7.45
CA SER A 606 -10.14 11.33 -6.16
C SER A 606 -9.96 12.84 -6.20
N LEU A 607 -10.75 13.52 -5.39
CA LEU A 607 -10.64 14.95 -5.13
C LEU A 607 -10.84 15.16 -3.63
N PHE A 608 -9.93 15.85 -2.99
CA PHE A 608 -10.02 16.24 -1.60
C PHE A 608 -9.63 17.71 -1.44
N LEU A 609 -10.49 18.47 -0.81
CA LEU A 609 -10.35 19.91 -0.58
C LEU A 609 -10.32 20.17 0.92
N ALA A 610 -9.52 21.12 1.36
CA ALA A 610 -9.55 21.61 2.73
C ALA A 610 -9.42 23.14 2.73
N TYR A 611 -10.24 23.79 3.56
CA TYR A 611 -10.32 25.23 3.66
C TYR A 611 -10.06 25.69 5.09
N ASN A 612 -9.11 26.61 5.25
CA ASN A 612 -8.89 27.33 6.50
C ASN A 612 -9.93 28.42 6.60
N VAL A 613 -10.92 28.26 7.48
CA VAL A 613 -12.02 29.23 7.65
C VAL A 613 -11.50 30.54 8.23
N GLY A 614 -10.44 30.48 9.01
CA GLY A 614 -9.79 31.63 9.61
C GLY A 614 -9.31 31.37 11.04
N GLU A 615 -8.56 32.31 11.55
CA GLU A 615 -8.14 32.39 12.94
C GLU A 615 -9.05 33.36 13.70
N PHE A 616 -9.65 32.87 14.77
CA PHE A 616 -10.54 33.62 15.63
C PHE A 616 -9.88 33.79 17.01
N ASN A 617 -10.38 34.72 17.82
CA ASN A 617 -9.87 34.90 19.20
C ASN A 617 -9.93 33.60 20.03
N PHE A 618 -10.77 32.64 19.64
CA PHE A 618 -10.93 31.35 20.31
C PHE A 618 -10.14 30.21 19.66
N GLY A 619 -9.55 30.40 18.47
CA GLY A 619 -8.74 29.40 17.77
C GLY A 619 -8.94 29.36 16.26
N LYS A 620 -8.29 28.40 15.60
CA LYS A 620 -8.32 28.17 14.13
C LYS A 620 -9.32 27.08 13.77
N ILE A 621 -10.10 27.29 12.72
CA ILE A 621 -11.05 26.31 12.19
C ILE A 621 -10.62 25.93 10.77
N ARG A 622 -10.54 24.63 10.53
CA ARG A 622 -10.27 24.03 9.22
C ARG A 622 -11.35 23.01 8.88
N ILE A 623 -11.91 23.09 7.69
CA ILE A 623 -12.92 22.16 7.21
C ILE A 623 -12.46 21.55 5.89
N GLY A 624 -12.95 20.36 5.58
CA GLY A 624 -12.65 19.80 4.27
C GLY A 624 -13.47 18.55 3.97
N GLY A 625 -13.32 18.10 2.76
CA GLY A 625 -13.99 16.90 2.30
C GLY A 625 -13.62 16.55 0.88
N GLY A 626 -14.04 15.38 0.46
CA GLY A 626 -13.72 14.91 -0.87
C GLY A 626 -14.59 13.76 -1.33
N ALA A 627 -14.37 13.40 -2.58
CA ALA A 627 -15.03 12.30 -3.25
C ALA A 627 -13.98 11.39 -3.90
N ARG A 628 -14.19 10.09 -3.77
CA ARG A 628 -13.39 9.06 -4.42
C ARG A 628 -14.26 8.25 -5.34
N TYR A 629 -13.91 8.22 -6.63
CA TYR A 629 -14.53 7.38 -7.64
C TYR A 629 -13.72 6.09 -7.83
N LEU A 630 -14.33 4.98 -7.52
CA LEU A 630 -13.83 3.64 -7.80
C LEU A 630 -14.57 3.11 -9.02
N GLY A 631 -13.87 2.99 -10.14
CA GLY A 631 -14.45 2.52 -11.40
C GLY A 631 -14.91 1.06 -11.32
N SER A 632 -15.78 0.67 -12.23
CA SER A 632 -16.18 -0.73 -12.37
C SER A 632 -14.98 -1.57 -12.85
N TRP A 633 -14.92 -2.81 -12.39
CA TRP A 633 -13.90 -3.78 -12.74
C TRP A 633 -14.49 -5.17 -12.96
N ASN A 634 -13.75 -6.02 -13.65
CA ASN A 634 -14.14 -7.38 -13.96
C ASN A 634 -13.38 -8.40 -13.12
N THR A 635 -14.01 -9.54 -12.90
CA THR A 635 -13.36 -10.75 -12.41
C THR A 635 -13.86 -11.94 -13.20
N TYR A 636 -13.20 -13.10 -13.05
CA TYR A 636 -13.45 -14.27 -13.86
C TYR A 636 -13.44 -15.53 -13.00
N TYR A 637 -14.24 -16.51 -13.41
CA TYR A 637 -14.02 -17.88 -12.95
C TYR A 637 -12.75 -18.42 -13.57
N VAL A 638 -11.87 -18.97 -12.77
CA VAL A 638 -10.61 -19.60 -13.21
C VAL A 638 -10.48 -20.94 -12.48
N ASN A 639 -10.38 -22.02 -13.21
CA ASN A 639 -10.19 -23.35 -12.65
C ASN A 639 -9.44 -24.22 -13.66
N SER A 640 -8.38 -24.85 -13.22
CA SER A 640 -7.48 -25.65 -14.03
C SER A 640 -7.53 -27.16 -13.76
N ASN A 641 -8.52 -27.63 -12.98
CA ASN A 641 -8.56 -29.03 -12.52
C ASN A 641 -8.76 -30.06 -13.65
N ASN A 642 -9.45 -29.68 -14.72
CA ASN A 642 -9.68 -30.52 -15.88
C ASN A 642 -9.94 -29.68 -17.14
N ALA A 643 -9.94 -30.33 -18.30
CA ALA A 643 -10.15 -29.68 -19.60
C ALA A 643 -11.46 -28.90 -19.69
N ALA A 644 -12.57 -29.41 -19.13
CA ALA A 644 -13.86 -28.71 -19.13
C ALA A 644 -13.81 -27.43 -18.31
N ASN A 645 -13.18 -27.44 -17.13
CA ASN A 645 -13.01 -26.26 -16.30
C ASN A 645 -12.07 -25.23 -16.93
N ILE A 646 -11.02 -25.69 -17.62
CA ILE A 646 -10.10 -24.81 -18.37
C ILE A 646 -10.85 -24.09 -19.49
N ALA A 647 -11.71 -24.80 -20.25
CA ALA A 647 -12.54 -24.22 -21.29
C ALA A 647 -13.54 -23.19 -20.78
N LEU A 648 -14.05 -23.34 -19.54
CA LEU A 648 -14.96 -22.39 -18.89
C LEU A 648 -14.24 -21.20 -18.25
N SER A 649 -12.94 -21.34 -17.97
CA SER A 649 -12.16 -20.27 -17.36
C SER A 649 -12.09 -19.06 -18.29
N TYR A 650 -12.26 -17.86 -17.73
CA TYR A 650 -12.32 -16.58 -18.45
C TYR A 650 -13.45 -16.48 -19.51
N ALA A 651 -14.28 -17.49 -19.69
CA ALA A 651 -15.35 -17.45 -20.70
C ALA A 651 -16.36 -16.32 -20.44
N LYS A 652 -16.70 -16.08 -19.17
CA LYS A 652 -17.64 -15.03 -18.75
C LYS A 652 -16.94 -14.02 -17.82
N ALA A 653 -17.13 -12.72 -18.08
CA ALA A 653 -16.75 -11.65 -17.19
C ALA A 653 -17.86 -11.36 -16.18
N TYR A 654 -17.51 -11.27 -14.91
CA TYR A 654 -18.38 -10.85 -13.82
C TYR A 654 -18.01 -9.43 -13.44
N LYS A 655 -18.92 -8.48 -13.72
CA LYS A 655 -18.67 -7.06 -13.54
C LYS A 655 -19.13 -6.61 -12.15
N LEU A 656 -18.22 -5.96 -11.41
CA LEU A 656 -18.57 -5.22 -10.21
C LEU A 656 -18.74 -3.73 -10.55
N THR A 657 -19.78 -3.14 -9.95
CA THR A 657 -20.21 -1.78 -10.27
C THR A 657 -19.27 -0.75 -9.68
N HIS A 658 -19.22 0.42 -10.30
CA HIS A 658 -18.53 1.58 -9.75
C HIS A 658 -19.18 2.10 -8.46
N ALA A 659 -18.40 2.85 -7.68
CA ALA A 659 -18.90 3.56 -6.52
C ALA A 659 -18.25 4.94 -6.40
N VAL A 660 -18.99 5.88 -5.83
CA VAL A 660 -18.46 7.14 -5.32
C VAL A 660 -18.58 7.12 -3.80
N VAL A 661 -17.50 7.41 -3.13
CA VAL A 661 -17.42 7.45 -1.66
C VAL A 661 -17.05 8.87 -1.26
N TYR A 662 -17.78 9.43 -0.28
CA TYR A 662 -17.60 10.79 0.18
C TYR A 662 -17.09 10.80 1.62
N ASP A 663 -16.05 11.58 1.86
CA ASP A 663 -15.45 11.80 3.18
C ASP A 663 -15.46 13.30 3.50
N ALA A 664 -15.51 13.67 4.78
CA ALA A 664 -15.38 15.06 5.21
C ALA A 664 -14.77 15.14 6.62
N PHE A 665 -14.22 16.31 6.95
CA PHE A 665 -13.74 16.58 8.30
C PHE A 665 -13.99 18.03 8.71
N ILE A 666 -13.99 18.24 10.03
CA ILE A 666 -13.84 19.52 10.68
C ILE A 666 -12.77 19.42 11.75
N ALA A 667 -11.85 20.35 11.76
CA ALA A 667 -10.80 20.46 12.77
C ALA A 667 -10.86 21.84 13.45
N TYR A 668 -10.58 21.85 14.75
CA TYR A 668 -10.52 23.04 15.57
C TYR A 668 -9.26 22.99 16.43
N ASP A 669 -8.35 23.92 16.18
CA ASP A 669 -7.10 24.08 16.91
C ASP A 669 -7.17 25.34 17.80
N THR A 670 -6.86 25.20 19.09
CA THR A 670 -6.92 26.28 20.07
C THR A 670 -5.80 26.18 21.10
N LYS A 671 -5.71 27.16 21.98
CA LYS A 671 -4.84 27.11 23.17
C LYS A 671 -5.68 27.10 24.43
N ILE A 672 -5.48 26.09 25.29
CA ILE A 672 -6.11 25.97 26.62
C ILE A 672 -5.00 25.99 27.66
N SER A 673 -5.02 26.94 28.58
CA SER A 673 -3.95 27.12 29.58
C SER A 673 -2.54 27.15 29.00
N GLY A 674 -2.38 27.79 27.81
CA GLY A 674 -1.12 27.92 27.09
C GLY A 674 -0.67 26.69 26.28
N LYS A 675 -1.39 25.56 26.38
CA LYS A 675 -1.11 24.32 25.62
C LYS A 675 -1.90 24.31 24.33
N LYS A 676 -1.29 23.83 23.23
CA LYS A 676 -2.02 23.63 21.97
C LYS A 676 -2.96 22.43 22.11
N VAL A 677 -4.21 22.62 21.79
CA VAL A 677 -5.25 21.58 21.82
C VAL A 677 -5.93 21.51 20.47
N SER A 678 -5.99 20.31 19.90
CA SER A 678 -6.64 20.05 18.62
C SER A 678 -7.83 19.12 18.81
N PHE A 679 -8.93 19.45 18.17
CA PHE A 679 -10.12 18.60 18.04
C PHE A 679 -10.39 18.37 16.56
N GLN A 680 -10.68 17.13 16.17
CA GLN A 680 -11.00 16.81 14.78
C GLN A 680 -12.08 15.74 14.72
N LEU A 681 -13.10 15.98 13.92
CA LEU A 681 -14.14 15.00 13.58
C LEU A 681 -14.01 14.65 12.10
N ASN A 682 -13.80 13.38 11.80
CA ASN A 682 -13.81 12.82 10.46
C ASN A 682 -15.08 11.99 10.25
N GLY A 683 -15.76 12.19 9.13
CA GLY A 683 -16.80 11.31 8.62
C GLY A 683 -16.33 10.63 7.36
N LYS A 684 -16.28 9.30 7.36
CA LYS A 684 -15.88 8.47 6.23
C LYS A 684 -17.08 7.77 5.64
N ASN A 685 -17.08 7.61 4.31
CA ASN A 685 -18.19 6.99 3.57
C ASN A 685 -19.55 7.55 4.03
N LEU A 686 -19.71 8.87 4.00
CA LEU A 686 -20.86 9.60 4.56
C LEU A 686 -22.21 9.12 4.04
N THR A 687 -22.26 8.61 2.82
CA THR A 687 -23.46 8.09 2.19
C THR A 687 -23.74 6.62 2.47
N ASP A 688 -22.90 5.98 3.30
CA ASP A 688 -22.95 4.54 3.62
C ASP A 688 -23.01 3.65 2.35
N LYS A 689 -22.18 4.02 1.37
CA LYS A 689 -22.14 3.33 0.08
C LYS A 689 -21.49 1.96 0.22
N THR A 690 -22.20 0.89 -0.19
CA THR A 690 -21.57 -0.42 -0.39
C THR A 690 -20.72 -0.39 -1.65
N TYR A 691 -19.45 -0.80 -1.54
CA TYR A 691 -18.51 -0.86 -2.64
C TYR A 691 -17.53 -2.05 -2.51
N PHE A 692 -16.92 -2.42 -3.63
CA PHE A 692 -16.09 -3.62 -3.76
C PHE A 692 -14.69 -3.22 -4.21
N PRO A 693 -13.71 -3.13 -3.28
CA PRO A 693 -12.37 -2.67 -3.63
C PRO A 693 -11.54 -3.72 -4.37
N SER A 694 -11.80 -5.02 -4.18
CA SER A 694 -11.03 -6.12 -4.78
C SER A 694 -11.77 -7.46 -4.72
N THR A 695 -11.20 -8.49 -5.36
CA THR A 695 -11.51 -9.89 -5.02
C THR A 695 -10.94 -10.23 -3.64
N SER A 696 -11.48 -11.23 -2.97
CA SER A 696 -11.02 -11.66 -1.64
C SER A 696 -10.69 -13.15 -1.54
N GLY A 697 -10.72 -13.86 -2.66
CA GLY A 697 -10.41 -15.30 -2.73
C GLY A 697 -10.56 -15.86 -4.12
N ASN A 698 -10.28 -17.17 -4.24
CA ASN A 698 -10.42 -17.86 -5.51
C ASN A 698 -11.90 -18.05 -5.85
N ALA A 699 -12.26 -17.79 -7.10
CA ALA A 699 -13.58 -18.04 -7.63
C ALA A 699 -13.86 -19.54 -7.75
N THR A 700 -15.10 -19.95 -7.50
CA THR A 700 -15.64 -21.26 -7.87
C THR A 700 -16.59 -21.12 -9.05
N ASN A 701 -17.08 -22.23 -9.59
CA ASN A 701 -18.10 -22.18 -10.65
C ASN A 701 -19.44 -21.58 -10.19
N THR A 702 -19.68 -21.48 -8.89
CA THR A 702 -20.93 -20.95 -8.31
C THR A 702 -20.75 -19.59 -7.62
N LEU A 703 -19.54 -19.26 -7.13
CA LEU A 703 -19.28 -18.11 -6.29
C LEU A 703 -17.98 -17.40 -6.65
N ILE A 704 -17.98 -16.08 -6.54
CA ILE A 704 -16.78 -15.25 -6.59
C ILE A 704 -16.70 -14.43 -5.30
N PRO A 705 -15.72 -14.71 -4.42
CA PRO A 705 -15.52 -13.92 -3.21
C PRO A 705 -15.05 -12.50 -3.55
N VAL A 706 -15.71 -11.48 -2.98
CA VAL A 706 -15.40 -10.06 -3.19
C VAL A 706 -15.29 -9.34 -1.86
N ALA A 707 -14.22 -8.56 -1.70
CA ALA A 707 -14.03 -7.74 -0.51
C ALA A 707 -15.09 -6.63 -0.44
N LEU A 708 -15.48 -6.28 0.76
CA LEU A 708 -16.38 -5.15 1.05
C LEU A 708 -15.55 -3.98 1.56
N GLY A 709 -15.83 -2.79 1.05
CA GLY A 709 -15.35 -1.56 1.68
C GLY A 709 -16.06 -1.29 3.01
N TYR A 710 -15.41 -0.55 3.89
CA TYR A 710 -16.00 -0.19 5.19
C TYR A 710 -17.28 0.64 5.01
N GLY A 711 -18.25 0.44 5.88
CA GLY A 711 -19.46 1.26 6.01
C GLY A 711 -19.12 2.67 6.50
N ARG A 712 -20.16 3.45 6.82
CA ARG A 712 -19.99 4.80 7.32
C ARG A 712 -19.37 4.82 8.73
N GLU A 713 -18.29 5.61 8.88
CA GLU A 713 -17.59 5.79 10.15
C GLU A 713 -17.50 7.27 10.52
N PHE A 714 -17.62 7.55 11.83
CA PHE A 714 -17.34 8.84 12.43
C PHE A 714 -16.25 8.66 13.48
N ILE A 715 -15.18 9.46 13.36
CA ILE A 715 -13.99 9.36 14.20
C ILE A 715 -13.71 10.75 14.77
N PHE A 716 -13.79 10.89 16.08
CA PHE A 716 -13.43 12.09 16.81
C PHE A 716 -12.06 11.90 17.45
N ASN A 717 -11.16 12.85 17.23
CA ASN A 717 -9.82 12.87 17.80
C ASN A 717 -9.60 14.13 18.60
N THR A 718 -8.92 14.01 19.73
CA THR A 718 -8.38 15.14 20.47
C THR A 718 -6.90 14.94 20.72
N LYS A 719 -6.13 16.01 20.67
CA LYS A 719 -4.70 16.01 20.97
C LYS A 719 -4.35 17.24 21.81
N VAL A 720 -3.45 17.04 22.75
CA VAL A 720 -2.83 18.11 23.56
C VAL A 720 -1.33 18.04 23.33
N GLU A 721 -0.74 19.17 22.94
CA GLU A 721 0.70 19.34 22.77
C GLU A 721 1.24 20.25 23.86
N PHE A 722 2.30 19.77 24.53
CA PHE A 722 2.94 20.41 25.69
C PHE A 722 4.31 20.99 25.29
#